data_4aeb4cc18963742eac47fd86519c3f0f
#
_entry.id   4aeb4cc18963742eac47fd86519c3f0f
#
_cell.length_a   1.000
_cell.length_b   1.000
_cell.length_c   1.000
_cell.angle_alpha   90.00
_cell.angle_beta   90.00
_cell.angle_gamma   90.00
#
_symmetry.space_group_name_H-M   'P 1'
#
loop_
_entity.id
_entity.type
_entity.pdbx_description
1 polymer ?
#
loop_
_entity_poly.entity_id
_entity_poly.type
_entity_poly.pdbx_seq_one_letter_code
_entity_poly.pdbx_strand_id
1 'polypeptide(L)'
;MSFVHLHTHTVYSLLDGFSNIKKLVKRAKELEMPALAITDHGTMFGVVEFYNAAREAGIKPIIGVETYMAARRMSDRDSKLDKKSSHLLLLAENETGYKNLLKITSAAQMDGFYYYPRIDHEFLAEHSEGLICTSGCMSAEIPRDLIEERPEEAVRRMNWYYDVFGPDRFFVELQQHNITEIVDLNRKLVELGAKYSAKFVATNDVHYINLEDAAYQDVLLAIQTGKSLNDPDRMRYDSQTFYLRSPQEMSRLFAEIPEALSNTLMIAERCNVDLGFKGYHIPEFPVPEGYTTQSYLHHLCEIGLEKRYGARKNDPIIRERLNFELEVIHSMGFDSYFLIVWDLCRYASESGIWYNTRGSGAGSLVAYSLFITLVDPIEHHLLFERFLNPGRVSMPDIDLDFRDDRRSEMLVYAAQKYGDDKVAQIITFGTMAARGALRDVARVMEIPIPEVDKVAKLVPNIPGKPMSLSEALAEVPDLKAAYDSDPKIKSLVETAIHMEGTVRNAGTHAAGLVISDKPITEYLPIHRPTSGSEESPVKTVTQFEMGILDSMGMLKVDFLGLSTLTVMARACDMIKQRHGKEYDLNNIPLDDPETFKLLSEGKTAGIFQLEGGGMTRYVVEMKPKNLDNIIAMVALYRPGPMDFIPSYIKRMHGEEPIEYRHPALEPIFRDTYGIPVYQEQIMRASVEIGGFTRSESDDLRKAISKK
;
A
#
# COMPACT_ATOMS: atom_id res chain seq x y z
N MET A 1 -38.19 -9.38 4.44
CA MET A 1 -37.88 -8.62 3.22
C MET A 1 -36.37 -8.52 3.13
N SER A 2 -35.77 -8.56 1.96
CA SER A 2 -34.34 -8.29 1.77
C SER A 2 -34.10 -6.78 1.80
N PHE A 3 -32.88 -6.37 2.12
CA PHE A 3 -32.48 -4.96 2.24
C PHE A 3 -30.98 -4.84 1.94
N VAL A 4 -30.53 -3.68 1.45
CA VAL A 4 -29.13 -3.38 1.15
C VAL A 4 -28.73 -2.07 1.81
N HIS A 5 -27.67 -2.09 2.62
CA HIS A 5 -27.07 -0.85 3.12
C HIS A 5 -26.31 -0.14 2.01
N LEU A 6 -26.74 1.07 1.66
CA LEU A 6 -26.16 1.90 0.60
C LEU A 6 -25.25 3.03 1.16
N HIS A 7 -25.28 3.27 2.47
CA HIS A 7 -24.49 4.28 3.15
C HIS A 7 -23.71 3.61 4.29
N THR A 8 -22.42 3.37 4.05
CA THR A 8 -21.58 2.54 4.94
C THR A 8 -20.13 3.01 4.96
N HIS A 9 -19.63 3.29 6.16
CA HIS A 9 -18.26 3.72 6.42
C HIS A 9 -17.41 2.58 6.97
N THR A 10 -16.18 2.51 6.49
CA THR A 10 -15.19 1.52 6.92
C THR A 10 -14.09 2.18 7.76
N VAL A 11 -13.08 1.40 8.16
CA VAL A 11 -11.87 1.91 8.81
C VAL A 11 -11.08 2.90 7.95
N TYR A 12 -11.44 3.04 6.67
CA TYR A 12 -10.85 4.01 5.74
C TYR A 12 -11.57 5.37 5.75
N SER A 13 -12.71 5.50 6.43
CA SER A 13 -13.19 6.79 6.95
C SER A 13 -12.37 7.09 8.22
N LEU A 14 -11.14 7.56 8.02
CA LEU A 14 -10.04 7.55 9.00
C LEU A 14 -10.45 8.10 10.37
N LEU A 15 -10.35 7.25 11.41
CA LEU A 15 -10.67 7.57 12.80
C LEU A 15 -12.14 7.98 13.06
N ASP A 16 -13.04 7.71 12.11
CA ASP A 16 -14.48 7.90 12.24
C ASP A 16 -15.23 6.55 12.08
N GLY A 17 -15.01 5.86 10.96
CA GLY A 17 -15.54 4.51 10.77
C GLY A 17 -14.76 3.44 11.53
N PHE A 18 -15.48 2.51 12.20
CA PHE A 18 -14.91 1.38 12.94
C PHE A 18 -15.20 0.03 12.28
N SER A 19 -15.74 0.02 11.08
CA SER A 19 -16.06 -1.21 10.35
C SER A 19 -14.86 -1.76 9.59
N ASN A 20 -14.21 -2.80 10.11
CA ASN A 20 -13.21 -3.55 9.36
C ASN A 20 -13.88 -4.26 8.16
N ILE A 21 -13.36 -4.08 6.95
CA ILE A 21 -13.98 -4.53 5.70
C ILE A 21 -14.32 -6.02 5.71
N LYS A 22 -13.38 -6.89 6.08
CA LYS A 22 -13.62 -8.36 6.08
C LYS A 22 -14.68 -8.77 7.09
N LYS A 23 -14.66 -8.16 8.30
CA LYS A 23 -15.67 -8.42 9.32
C LYS A 23 -17.04 -7.88 8.91
N LEU A 24 -17.09 -6.71 8.30
CA LEU A 24 -18.30 -6.07 7.79
C LEU A 24 -18.98 -6.94 6.72
N VAL A 25 -18.21 -7.37 5.71
CA VAL A 25 -18.71 -8.25 4.64
C VAL A 25 -19.17 -9.60 5.18
N LYS A 26 -18.41 -10.19 6.13
CA LYS A 26 -18.82 -11.42 6.81
C LYS A 26 -20.16 -11.25 7.53
N ARG A 27 -20.32 -10.14 8.25
CA ARG A 27 -21.59 -9.86 8.96
C ARG A 27 -22.76 -9.65 8.01
N ALA A 28 -22.54 -8.93 6.90
CA ALA A 28 -23.57 -8.76 5.87
C ALA A 28 -24.02 -10.11 5.27
N LYS A 29 -23.08 -11.05 5.06
CA LYS A 29 -23.40 -12.42 4.63
C LYS A 29 -24.21 -13.19 5.67
N GLU A 30 -23.83 -13.10 6.95
CA GLU A 30 -24.57 -13.72 8.07
C GLU A 30 -26.02 -13.19 8.16
N LEU A 31 -26.21 -11.93 7.79
CA LEU A 31 -27.53 -11.26 7.74
C LEU A 31 -28.26 -11.50 6.40
N GLU A 32 -27.74 -12.35 5.53
CA GLU A 32 -28.32 -12.72 4.23
C GLU A 32 -28.58 -11.53 3.30
N MET A 33 -27.72 -10.51 3.36
CA MET A 33 -27.79 -9.35 2.47
C MET A 33 -27.27 -9.72 1.08
N PRO A 34 -28.00 -9.38 -0.01
CA PRO A 34 -27.57 -9.73 -1.37
C PRO A 34 -26.45 -8.83 -1.89
N ALA A 35 -26.34 -7.62 -1.35
CA ALA A 35 -25.38 -6.60 -1.72
C ALA A 35 -25.02 -5.72 -0.51
N LEU A 36 -23.93 -4.97 -0.64
CA LEU A 36 -23.47 -3.98 0.34
C LEU A 36 -22.73 -2.86 -0.39
N ALA A 37 -22.87 -1.61 0.07
CA ALA A 37 -22.10 -0.51 -0.45
C ALA A 37 -20.89 -0.19 0.46
N ILE A 38 -19.86 0.43 -0.14
CA ILE A 38 -18.82 1.18 0.54
C ILE A 38 -18.94 2.65 0.14
N THR A 39 -18.95 3.56 1.10
CA THR A 39 -19.16 5.00 0.88
C THR A 39 -18.33 5.85 1.87
N ASP A 40 -17.05 5.55 1.99
CA ASP A 40 -16.15 6.25 2.91
C ASP A 40 -16.08 7.76 2.62
N HIS A 41 -15.74 8.55 3.64
CA HIS A 41 -15.66 9.99 3.57
C HIS A 41 -14.57 10.49 2.61
N GLY A 42 -14.96 11.10 1.49
CA GLY A 42 -14.13 11.86 0.58
C GLY A 42 -12.95 11.12 -0.05
N THR A 43 -12.89 9.79 0.09
CA THR A 43 -11.81 8.94 -0.42
C THR A 43 -12.31 7.58 -0.89
N MET A 44 -11.50 6.91 -1.71
CA MET A 44 -11.79 5.56 -2.20
C MET A 44 -10.77 4.52 -1.71
N PHE A 45 -10.10 4.77 -0.60
CA PHE A 45 -9.00 3.94 -0.08
C PHE A 45 -9.34 2.45 0.03
N GLY A 46 -10.52 2.13 0.58
CA GLY A 46 -10.97 0.76 0.86
C GLY A 46 -11.68 0.06 -0.29
N VAL A 47 -11.91 0.74 -1.42
CA VAL A 47 -12.82 0.26 -2.48
C VAL A 47 -12.39 -1.08 -3.06
N VAL A 48 -11.10 -1.26 -3.38
CA VAL A 48 -10.62 -2.51 -4.00
C VAL A 48 -10.59 -3.66 -2.99
N GLU A 49 -10.17 -3.40 -1.74
CA GLU A 49 -10.23 -4.40 -0.67
C GLU A 49 -11.67 -4.87 -0.43
N PHE A 50 -12.60 -3.91 -0.36
CA PHE A 50 -14.03 -4.19 -0.19
C PHE A 50 -14.60 -4.98 -1.36
N TYR A 51 -14.30 -4.57 -2.60
CA TYR A 51 -14.77 -5.26 -3.80
C TYR A 51 -14.34 -6.73 -3.80
N ASN A 52 -13.06 -6.99 -3.53
CA ASN A 52 -12.53 -8.35 -3.50
C ASN A 52 -13.16 -9.18 -2.37
N ALA A 53 -13.26 -8.63 -1.16
CA ALA A 53 -13.86 -9.32 -0.02
C ALA A 53 -15.34 -9.64 -0.24
N ALA A 54 -16.11 -8.71 -0.81
CA ALA A 54 -17.53 -8.92 -1.11
C ALA A 54 -17.72 -9.99 -2.18
N ARG A 55 -16.94 -9.95 -3.27
CA ARG A 55 -16.97 -10.96 -4.33
C ARG A 55 -16.62 -12.37 -3.80
N GLU A 56 -15.59 -12.47 -2.98
CA GLU A 56 -15.20 -13.75 -2.34
C GLU A 56 -16.31 -14.29 -1.42
N ALA A 57 -16.99 -13.41 -0.70
CA ALA A 57 -18.13 -13.79 0.14
C ALA A 57 -19.40 -14.12 -0.62
N GLY A 58 -19.49 -13.81 -1.92
CA GLY A 58 -20.69 -13.95 -2.74
C GLY A 58 -21.71 -12.84 -2.52
N ILE A 59 -21.29 -11.68 -2.03
CA ILE A 59 -22.08 -10.45 -1.87
C ILE A 59 -21.77 -9.53 -3.04
N LYS A 60 -22.79 -8.89 -3.62
CA LYS A 60 -22.59 -7.90 -4.68
C LYS A 60 -22.01 -6.60 -4.11
N PRO A 61 -20.80 -6.17 -4.52
CA PRO A 61 -20.23 -4.90 -4.10
C PRO A 61 -20.91 -3.74 -4.83
N ILE A 62 -21.23 -2.68 -4.10
CA ILE A 62 -21.67 -1.39 -4.64
C ILE A 62 -20.60 -0.37 -4.26
N ILE A 63 -20.06 0.33 -5.26
CA ILE A 63 -18.97 1.28 -5.05
C ILE A 63 -19.54 2.69 -5.02
N GLY A 64 -19.20 3.43 -3.98
CA GLY A 64 -19.62 4.80 -3.80
C GLY A 64 -18.61 5.59 -2.96
N VAL A 65 -18.98 6.81 -2.68
CA VAL A 65 -18.26 7.74 -1.80
C VAL A 65 -19.24 8.71 -1.18
N GLU A 66 -19.08 9.03 0.10
CA GLU A 66 -19.70 10.20 0.68
C GLU A 66 -18.73 11.37 0.51
N THR A 67 -18.97 12.17 -0.53
CA THR A 67 -18.12 13.33 -0.84
C THR A 67 -18.52 14.56 -0.04
N TYR A 68 -17.65 15.57 0.00
CA TYR A 68 -17.93 16.85 0.63
C TYR A 68 -18.25 17.90 -0.43
N MET A 69 -19.39 18.61 -0.27
CA MET A 69 -19.79 19.74 -1.10
C MET A 69 -19.27 21.04 -0.50
N ALA A 70 -18.60 21.83 -1.30
CA ALA A 70 -18.17 23.18 -0.91
C ALA A 70 -19.39 24.12 -0.79
N ALA A 71 -19.33 25.05 0.17
CA ALA A 71 -20.41 26.04 0.33
C ALA A 71 -20.56 26.96 -0.87
N ARG A 72 -19.45 27.20 -1.61
CA ARG A 72 -19.38 28.00 -2.83
C ARG A 72 -18.59 27.21 -3.88
N ARG A 73 -17.54 27.80 -4.47
CA ARG A 73 -16.64 27.05 -5.37
C ARG A 73 -15.63 26.21 -4.59
N MET A 74 -15.25 25.07 -5.13
CA MET A 74 -14.27 24.18 -4.51
C MET A 74 -12.89 24.85 -4.33
N SER A 75 -12.57 25.84 -5.15
CA SER A 75 -11.34 26.65 -5.06
C SER A 75 -11.38 27.73 -3.97
N ASP A 76 -12.55 28.09 -3.44
CA ASP A 76 -12.70 29.14 -2.44
C ASP A 76 -12.21 28.69 -1.07
N ARG A 77 -11.52 29.58 -0.33
CA ARG A 77 -10.84 29.27 0.94
C ARG A 77 -10.98 30.38 1.99
N ASP A 78 -12.16 30.97 2.10
CA ASP A 78 -12.46 31.94 3.15
C ASP A 78 -12.76 31.21 4.46
N SER A 79 -12.09 31.59 5.56
CA SER A 79 -12.18 30.91 6.84
C SER A 79 -13.56 31.01 7.53
N LYS A 80 -14.40 31.97 7.12
CA LYS A 80 -15.76 32.17 7.66
C LYS A 80 -16.82 31.52 6.76
N LEU A 81 -16.66 31.64 5.44
CA LEU A 81 -17.66 31.23 4.45
C LEU A 81 -17.45 29.79 3.99
N ASP A 82 -16.20 29.34 3.85
CA ASP A 82 -15.88 28.07 3.19
C ASP A 82 -15.38 26.97 4.14
N LYS A 83 -15.33 27.24 5.46
CA LYS A 83 -14.92 26.25 6.46
C LYS A 83 -15.90 25.09 6.57
N LYS A 84 -17.20 25.36 6.44
CA LYS A 84 -18.25 24.34 6.49
C LYS A 84 -18.43 23.69 5.13
N SER A 85 -18.46 22.40 5.08
CA SER A 85 -18.85 21.58 3.93
C SER A 85 -20.13 20.81 4.24
N SER A 86 -20.77 20.28 3.22
CA SER A 86 -21.92 19.39 3.35
C SER A 86 -21.57 18.01 2.78
N HIS A 87 -22.23 16.97 3.28
CA HIS A 87 -22.06 15.62 2.77
C HIS A 87 -22.92 15.39 1.53
N LEU A 88 -22.50 14.47 0.67
CA LEU A 88 -23.27 14.01 -0.47
C LEU A 88 -22.90 12.58 -0.82
N LEU A 89 -23.89 11.70 -0.85
CA LEU A 89 -23.69 10.28 -1.15
C LEU A 89 -23.81 10.05 -2.65
N LEU A 90 -22.77 9.47 -3.24
CA LEU A 90 -22.68 9.09 -4.65
C LEU A 90 -22.38 7.62 -4.79
N LEU A 91 -23.11 6.91 -5.67
CA LEU A 91 -22.91 5.50 -5.99
C LEU A 91 -22.65 5.34 -7.49
N ALA A 92 -21.67 4.52 -7.86
CA ALA A 92 -21.40 4.20 -9.26
C ALA A 92 -22.42 3.18 -9.78
N GLU A 93 -23.19 3.56 -10.78
CA GLU A 93 -24.13 2.68 -11.49
C GLU A 93 -23.42 1.74 -12.47
N ASN A 94 -22.33 2.23 -13.08
CA ASN A 94 -21.57 1.54 -14.12
C ASN A 94 -20.11 2.02 -14.18
N GLU A 95 -19.35 1.55 -15.18
CA GLU A 95 -17.94 1.93 -15.39
C GLU A 95 -17.72 3.44 -15.56
N THR A 96 -18.65 4.12 -16.26
CA THR A 96 -18.58 5.59 -16.42
C THR A 96 -18.70 6.28 -15.06
N GLY A 97 -19.68 5.87 -14.26
CA GLY A 97 -19.84 6.36 -12.89
C GLY A 97 -18.63 6.08 -12.01
N TYR A 98 -18.05 4.89 -12.10
CA TYR A 98 -16.83 4.57 -11.37
C TYR A 98 -15.66 5.50 -11.76
N LYS A 99 -15.43 5.71 -13.05
CA LYS A 99 -14.42 6.68 -13.53
C LYS A 99 -14.69 8.10 -13.08
N ASN A 100 -15.95 8.50 -13.01
CA ASN A 100 -16.33 9.81 -12.48
C ASN A 100 -16.06 9.90 -10.98
N LEU A 101 -16.26 8.83 -10.19
CA LEU A 101 -15.84 8.82 -8.77
C LEU A 101 -14.33 8.97 -8.61
N LEU A 102 -13.51 8.33 -9.48
CA LEU A 102 -12.05 8.52 -9.47
C LEU A 102 -11.68 10.00 -9.66
N LYS A 103 -12.31 10.68 -10.63
CA LYS A 103 -12.09 12.10 -10.93
C LYS A 103 -12.58 13.00 -9.81
N ILE A 104 -13.78 12.75 -9.29
CA ILE A 104 -14.40 13.50 -8.18
C ILE A 104 -13.51 13.46 -6.93
N THR A 105 -13.10 12.26 -6.50
CA THR A 105 -12.27 12.13 -5.30
C THR A 105 -10.86 12.67 -5.50
N SER A 106 -10.33 12.59 -6.72
CA SER A 106 -9.03 13.17 -7.08
C SER A 106 -9.07 14.69 -7.04
N ALA A 107 -10.03 15.32 -7.71
CA ALA A 107 -10.18 16.78 -7.74
C ALA A 107 -10.48 17.33 -6.34
N ALA A 108 -11.31 16.64 -5.57
CA ALA A 108 -11.59 17.02 -4.19
C ALA A 108 -10.30 17.08 -3.33
N GLN A 109 -9.38 16.15 -3.51
CA GLN A 109 -8.11 16.11 -2.79
C GLN A 109 -7.09 17.12 -3.32
N MET A 110 -6.97 17.27 -4.64
CA MET A 110 -5.94 18.09 -5.26
C MET A 110 -6.32 19.58 -5.32
N ASP A 111 -7.53 19.86 -5.75
CA ASP A 111 -7.99 21.24 -6.08
C ASP A 111 -8.92 21.80 -5.01
N GLY A 112 -9.81 20.96 -4.47
CA GLY A 112 -10.87 21.37 -3.56
C GLY A 112 -10.56 21.28 -2.08
N PHE A 113 -9.36 20.82 -1.68
CA PHE A 113 -9.05 20.62 -0.28
C PHE A 113 -8.95 21.92 0.52
N TYR A 114 -9.88 22.06 1.47
CA TYR A 114 -9.84 23.11 2.50
C TYR A 114 -10.58 22.62 3.73
N TYR A 115 -9.88 22.21 4.77
CA TYR A 115 -10.30 21.38 5.92
C TYR A 115 -10.74 19.96 5.51
N TYR A 116 -11.57 19.83 4.46
CA TYR A 116 -12.07 18.58 3.87
C TYR A 116 -11.83 18.56 2.36
N PRO A 117 -11.76 17.39 1.73
CA PRO A 117 -11.67 17.25 0.27
C PRO A 117 -13.05 17.54 -0.35
N ARG A 118 -13.25 18.71 -0.93
CA ARG A 118 -14.54 19.21 -1.40
C ARG A 118 -14.61 19.28 -2.92
N ILE A 119 -15.81 19.09 -3.44
CA ILE A 119 -16.18 19.48 -4.81
C ILE A 119 -17.26 20.54 -4.77
N ASP A 120 -17.54 21.17 -5.90
CA ASP A 120 -18.68 22.09 -6.06
C ASP A 120 -19.71 21.54 -7.03
N HIS A 121 -20.83 22.27 -7.14
CA HIS A 121 -21.97 21.89 -7.99
C HIS A 121 -21.59 21.85 -9.48
N GLU A 122 -20.74 22.75 -9.96
CA GLU A 122 -20.31 22.84 -11.36
C GLU A 122 -19.49 21.59 -11.73
N PHE A 123 -18.51 21.25 -10.91
CA PHE A 123 -17.68 20.05 -11.12
C PHE A 123 -18.50 18.77 -11.03
N LEU A 124 -19.44 18.69 -10.08
CA LEU A 124 -20.32 17.53 -9.94
C LEU A 124 -21.24 17.36 -11.16
N ALA A 125 -21.80 18.44 -11.69
CA ALA A 125 -22.64 18.37 -12.87
C ALA A 125 -21.91 17.82 -14.10
N GLU A 126 -20.63 18.23 -14.30
CA GLU A 126 -19.78 17.74 -15.40
C GLU A 126 -19.43 16.25 -15.26
N HIS A 127 -19.48 15.71 -14.06
CA HIS A 127 -19.08 14.33 -13.74
C HIS A 127 -20.22 13.46 -13.18
N SER A 128 -21.48 13.83 -13.45
CA SER A 128 -22.68 13.13 -12.91
C SER A 128 -23.12 11.88 -13.69
N GLU A 129 -22.60 11.68 -14.90
CA GLU A 129 -22.98 10.54 -15.75
C GLU A 129 -22.59 9.21 -15.07
N GLY A 130 -23.54 8.24 -15.10
CA GLY A 130 -23.34 6.93 -14.49
C GLY A 130 -23.29 6.92 -12.96
N LEU A 131 -23.68 8.04 -12.31
CA LEU A 131 -23.80 8.13 -10.86
C LEU A 131 -25.26 8.16 -10.42
N ILE A 132 -25.54 7.49 -9.30
CA ILE A 132 -26.76 7.64 -8.49
C ILE A 132 -26.38 8.54 -7.31
N CYS A 133 -27.23 9.50 -7.02
CA CYS A 133 -27.07 10.47 -5.94
C CYS A 133 -28.20 10.38 -4.94
N THR A 134 -27.93 10.55 -3.65
CA THR A 134 -28.98 10.70 -2.63
C THR A 134 -28.94 12.09 -2.00
N SER A 135 -30.00 12.48 -1.31
CA SER A 135 -30.05 13.74 -0.56
C SER A 135 -29.08 13.75 0.66
N GLY A 136 -28.52 12.59 1.02
CA GLY A 136 -27.52 12.41 2.07
C GLY A 136 -28.08 12.44 3.50
N CYS A 137 -27.14 12.39 4.47
CA CYS A 137 -27.44 12.40 5.91
C CYS A 137 -27.78 13.81 6.44
N MET A 138 -27.95 13.98 7.75
CA MET A 138 -28.21 15.29 8.39
C MET A 138 -27.18 16.38 8.03
N SER A 139 -25.95 16.00 7.69
CA SER A 139 -24.88 16.92 7.31
C SER A 139 -24.94 17.35 5.83
N ALA A 140 -25.85 16.79 5.04
CA ALA A 140 -26.03 17.12 3.63
C ALA A 140 -26.78 18.45 3.46
N GLU A 141 -26.76 19.00 2.23
CA GLU A 141 -27.28 20.35 1.96
C GLU A 141 -28.80 20.47 2.18
N ILE A 142 -29.60 19.58 1.56
CA ILE A 142 -31.08 19.62 1.67
C ILE A 142 -31.53 19.33 3.11
N PRO A 143 -31.08 18.28 3.80
CA PRO A 143 -31.38 18.07 5.21
C PRO A 143 -31.04 19.27 6.09
N ARG A 144 -29.85 19.83 5.92
CA ARG A 144 -29.39 20.99 6.71
C ARG A 144 -30.28 22.22 6.50
N ASP A 145 -30.67 22.53 5.24
CA ASP A 145 -31.57 23.64 4.96
C ASP A 145 -32.95 23.45 5.63
N LEU A 146 -33.46 22.23 5.68
CA LEU A 146 -34.72 21.91 6.38
C LEU A 146 -34.59 21.99 7.90
N ILE A 147 -33.46 21.58 8.48
CA ILE A 147 -33.18 21.71 9.91
C ILE A 147 -33.05 23.18 10.31
N GLU A 148 -32.35 23.97 9.51
CA GLU A 148 -32.14 25.40 9.73
C GLU A 148 -33.33 26.26 9.30
N GLU A 149 -34.48 25.65 9.01
CA GLU A 149 -35.76 26.32 8.62
C GLU A 149 -35.64 27.20 7.39
N ARG A 150 -34.91 26.74 6.38
CA ARG A 150 -34.74 27.40 5.07
C ARG A 150 -35.37 26.58 3.92
N PRO A 151 -36.69 26.38 3.90
CA PRO A 151 -37.35 25.48 2.96
C PRO A 151 -37.21 25.96 1.48
N GLU A 152 -37.07 27.26 1.22
CA GLU A 152 -36.88 27.78 -0.13
C GLU A 152 -35.52 27.38 -0.69
N GLU A 153 -34.47 27.36 0.14
CA GLU A 153 -33.15 26.88 -0.24
C GLU A 153 -33.17 25.38 -0.49
N ALA A 154 -33.84 24.60 0.36
CA ALA A 154 -34.03 23.17 0.15
C ALA A 154 -34.73 22.87 -1.18
N VAL A 155 -35.76 23.63 -1.56
CA VAL A 155 -36.43 23.53 -2.88
C VAL A 155 -35.48 23.88 -4.01
N ARG A 156 -34.68 24.93 -3.88
CA ARG A 156 -33.71 25.33 -4.92
C ARG A 156 -32.68 24.23 -5.16
N ARG A 157 -32.15 23.64 -4.09
CA ARG A 157 -31.21 22.52 -4.19
C ARG A 157 -31.86 21.28 -4.77
N MET A 158 -33.09 20.97 -4.35
CA MET A 158 -33.84 19.84 -4.89
C MET A 158 -34.00 19.96 -6.41
N ASN A 159 -34.38 21.16 -6.91
CA ASN A 159 -34.48 21.41 -8.35
C ASN A 159 -33.13 21.15 -9.05
N TRP A 160 -32.04 21.68 -8.49
CA TRP A 160 -30.71 21.49 -9.06
C TRP A 160 -30.33 20.01 -9.17
N TYR A 161 -30.52 19.22 -8.11
CA TYR A 161 -30.23 17.79 -8.15
C TYR A 161 -31.08 17.02 -9.15
N TYR A 162 -32.36 17.38 -9.28
CA TYR A 162 -33.24 16.80 -10.31
C TYR A 162 -32.83 17.21 -11.73
N ASP A 163 -32.38 18.45 -11.94
CA ASP A 163 -31.88 18.90 -13.25
C ASP A 163 -30.61 18.14 -13.66
N VAL A 164 -29.70 17.83 -12.72
CA VAL A 164 -28.44 17.15 -13.00
C VAL A 164 -28.58 15.65 -13.10
N PHE A 165 -29.28 15.00 -12.16
CA PHE A 165 -29.37 13.53 -12.08
C PHE A 165 -30.66 12.97 -12.68
N GLY A 166 -31.70 13.76 -12.79
CA GLY A 166 -33.03 13.32 -13.19
C GLY A 166 -33.74 12.46 -12.12
N PRO A 167 -35.06 12.15 -12.34
CA PRO A 167 -35.89 11.45 -11.37
C PRO A 167 -35.50 9.96 -11.16
N ASP A 168 -34.66 9.43 -12.03
CA ASP A 168 -34.26 8.02 -11.97
C ASP A 168 -32.92 7.80 -11.23
N ARG A 169 -32.10 8.84 -11.07
CA ARG A 169 -30.79 8.73 -10.44
C ARG A 169 -30.64 9.60 -9.19
N PHE A 170 -31.65 10.41 -8.83
CA PHE A 170 -31.69 11.15 -7.57
C PHE A 170 -32.73 10.55 -6.63
N PHE A 171 -32.33 10.27 -5.37
CA PHE A 171 -33.17 9.67 -4.34
C PHE A 171 -33.17 10.53 -3.08
N VAL A 172 -34.32 10.65 -2.42
CA VAL A 172 -34.41 11.26 -1.10
C VAL A 172 -34.06 10.21 -0.05
N GLU A 173 -32.97 10.44 0.66
CA GLU A 173 -32.47 9.55 1.70
C GLU A 173 -33.18 9.78 3.02
N LEU A 174 -33.66 8.71 3.64
CA LEU A 174 -34.30 8.70 4.95
C LEU A 174 -33.47 7.84 5.91
N GLN A 175 -33.19 8.37 7.09
CA GLN A 175 -32.50 7.68 8.16
C GLN A 175 -33.38 7.62 9.40
N GLN A 176 -33.27 6.56 10.19
CA GLN A 176 -34.08 6.41 11.40
C GLN A 176 -33.18 6.03 12.58
N HIS A 177 -32.83 7.05 13.36
CA HIS A 177 -32.08 6.93 14.60
C HIS A 177 -32.91 7.39 15.81
N ASN A 178 -32.48 7.07 17.02
CA ASN A 178 -33.15 7.55 18.24
C ASN A 178 -32.77 9.02 18.52
N ILE A 179 -32.96 9.89 17.52
CA ILE A 179 -32.65 11.31 17.54
C ILE A 179 -33.91 12.06 17.11
N THR A 180 -34.43 12.95 17.95
CA THR A 180 -35.69 13.65 17.73
C THR A 180 -35.68 14.49 16.46
N GLU A 181 -34.56 15.15 16.18
CA GLU A 181 -34.35 16.00 15.00
C GLU A 181 -34.47 15.20 13.68
N ILE A 182 -34.07 13.94 13.68
CA ILE A 182 -34.18 13.06 12.49
C ILE A 182 -35.63 12.71 12.20
N VAL A 183 -36.47 12.52 13.21
CA VAL A 183 -37.90 12.21 13.04
C VAL A 183 -38.61 13.39 12.38
N ASP A 184 -38.35 14.62 12.85
CA ASP A 184 -38.91 15.84 12.21
C ASP A 184 -38.36 16.08 10.82
N LEU A 185 -37.06 15.85 10.63
CA LEU A 185 -36.40 15.96 9.33
C LEU A 185 -37.03 14.98 8.30
N ASN A 186 -37.20 13.71 8.66
CA ASN A 186 -37.83 12.73 7.78
C ASN A 186 -39.22 13.17 7.32
N ARG A 187 -40.04 13.71 8.24
CA ARG A 187 -41.37 14.25 7.88
C ARG A 187 -41.24 15.37 6.86
N LYS A 188 -40.33 16.36 7.08
CA LYS A 188 -40.08 17.45 6.14
C LYS A 188 -39.55 16.96 4.80
N LEU A 189 -38.66 15.94 4.79
CA LEU A 189 -38.15 15.32 3.56
C LEU A 189 -39.26 14.61 2.76
N VAL A 190 -40.15 13.89 3.42
CA VAL A 190 -41.28 13.23 2.79
C VAL A 190 -42.25 14.27 2.20
N GLU A 191 -42.58 15.33 2.95
CA GLU A 191 -43.43 16.43 2.48
C GLU A 191 -42.82 17.17 1.26
N LEU A 192 -41.50 17.39 1.29
CA LEU A 192 -40.77 18.01 0.17
C LEU A 192 -40.74 17.05 -1.02
N GLY A 193 -40.38 15.78 -0.81
CA GLY A 193 -40.26 14.76 -1.85
C GLY A 193 -41.61 14.50 -2.58
N ALA A 194 -42.73 14.58 -1.86
CA ALA A 194 -44.06 14.42 -2.46
C ALA A 194 -44.35 15.43 -3.60
N LYS A 195 -43.77 16.64 -3.53
CA LYS A 195 -43.92 17.68 -4.58
C LYS A 195 -43.20 17.30 -5.88
N TYR A 196 -42.23 16.39 -5.81
CA TYR A 196 -41.40 15.95 -6.93
C TYR A 196 -41.73 14.52 -7.37
N SER A 197 -42.67 13.84 -6.75
CA SER A 197 -42.87 12.39 -6.88
C SER A 197 -41.55 11.61 -6.63
N ALA A 198 -40.80 12.07 -5.62
CA ALA A 198 -39.46 11.58 -5.34
C ALA A 198 -39.46 10.11 -4.95
N LYS A 199 -38.43 9.39 -5.37
CA LYS A 199 -38.12 8.05 -4.87
C LYS A 199 -37.34 8.16 -3.55
N PHE A 200 -37.80 7.49 -2.52
CA PHE A 200 -37.17 7.45 -1.21
C PHE A 200 -36.23 6.24 -1.10
N VAL A 201 -35.16 6.38 -0.35
CA VAL A 201 -34.24 5.29 -0.03
C VAL A 201 -33.91 5.29 1.45
N ALA A 202 -34.03 4.12 2.10
CA ALA A 202 -33.69 3.96 3.51
C ALA A 202 -32.20 3.64 3.66
N THR A 203 -31.50 4.35 4.54
CA THR A 203 -30.11 4.06 4.93
C THR A 203 -29.94 4.06 6.44
N ASN A 204 -28.78 3.64 6.94
CA ASN A 204 -28.49 3.65 8.36
C ASN A 204 -27.14 4.31 8.68
N ASP A 205 -26.47 4.90 7.68
CA ASP A 205 -25.19 5.61 7.88
C ASP A 205 -24.21 4.82 8.78
N VAL A 206 -23.92 3.58 8.33
CA VAL A 206 -23.23 2.57 9.13
C VAL A 206 -21.79 2.99 9.40
N HIS A 207 -21.41 3.12 10.68
CA HIS A 207 -20.06 3.46 11.11
C HIS A 207 -19.37 2.33 11.88
N TYR A 208 -20.12 1.35 12.36
CA TYR A 208 -19.62 0.16 13.03
C TYR A 208 -20.51 -1.05 12.77
N ILE A 209 -20.01 -2.26 13.10
CA ILE A 209 -20.64 -3.50 12.66
C ILE A 209 -21.76 -3.94 13.58
N ASN A 210 -21.52 -3.98 14.90
CA ASN A 210 -22.47 -4.44 15.90
C ASN A 210 -22.83 -3.32 16.86
N LEU A 211 -23.94 -3.45 17.56
CA LEU A 211 -24.40 -2.43 18.54
C LEU A 211 -23.34 -2.17 19.63
N GLU A 212 -22.66 -3.22 20.08
CA GLU A 212 -21.63 -3.16 21.12
C GLU A 212 -20.39 -2.36 20.68
N ASP A 213 -20.15 -2.27 19.38
CA ASP A 213 -19.01 -1.54 18.80
C ASP A 213 -19.15 0.00 18.96
N ALA A 214 -20.35 0.49 19.32
CA ALA A 214 -20.61 1.91 19.56
C ALA A 214 -19.65 2.54 20.59
N ALA A 215 -19.33 1.79 21.65
CA ALA A 215 -18.40 2.25 22.68
C ALA A 215 -16.96 2.41 22.15
N TYR A 216 -16.54 1.55 21.24
CA TYR A 216 -15.21 1.60 20.61
C TYR A 216 -15.13 2.68 19.55
N GLN A 217 -16.18 2.88 18.77
CA GLN A 217 -16.26 3.99 17.83
C GLN A 217 -16.20 5.35 18.56
N ASP A 218 -16.81 5.47 19.71
CA ASP A 218 -16.72 6.66 20.56
C ASP A 218 -15.29 6.94 21.07
N VAL A 219 -14.54 5.87 21.42
CA VAL A 219 -13.09 5.95 21.73
C VAL A 219 -12.31 6.42 20.49
N LEU A 220 -12.64 5.92 19.29
CA LEU A 220 -12.00 6.28 18.05
C LEU A 220 -12.16 7.78 17.73
N LEU A 221 -13.37 8.33 17.89
CA LEU A 221 -13.66 9.76 17.75
C LEU A 221 -12.89 10.61 18.77
N ALA A 222 -12.76 10.14 20.00
CA ALA A 222 -11.96 10.83 21.03
C ALA A 222 -10.48 10.86 20.63
N ILE A 223 -9.94 9.77 20.04
CA ILE A 223 -8.58 9.71 19.49
C ILE A 223 -8.42 10.69 18.32
N GLN A 224 -9.38 10.74 17.39
CA GLN A 224 -9.39 11.64 16.23
C GLN A 224 -9.33 13.10 16.64
N THR A 225 -10.18 13.48 17.59
CA THR A 225 -10.31 14.89 18.03
C THR A 225 -9.25 15.30 19.06
N GLY A 226 -8.47 14.34 19.58
CA GLY A 226 -7.47 14.59 20.62
C GLY A 226 -8.08 14.95 21.97
N LYS A 227 -9.36 14.63 22.20
CA LYS A 227 -10.11 14.91 23.42
C LYS A 227 -10.15 13.71 24.35
N SER A 228 -10.36 13.92 25.65
CA SER A 228 -10.59 12.85 26.59
C SER A 228 -12.03 12.34 26.54
N LEU A 229 -12.27 11.10 26.92
CA LEU A 229 -13.62 10.53 27.01
C LEU A 229 -14.50 11.27 28.02
N ASN A 230 -13.90 11.94 29.02
CA ASN A 230 -14.58 12.70 30.07
C ASN A 230 -14.86 14.16 29.66
N ASP A 231 -14.33 14.64 28.50
CA ASP A 231 -14.57 16.00 28.01
C ASP A 231 -16.04 16.13 27.57
N PRO A 232 -16.86 16.99 28.22
CA PRO A 232 -18.28 17.14 27.90
C PRO A 232 -18.51 17.76 26.53
N ASP A 233 -17.55 18.53 26.02
CA ASP A 233 -17.64 19.25 24.75
C ASP A 233 -16.99 18.50 23.57
N ARG A 234 -16.66 17.21 23.76
CA ARG A 234 -16.08 16.41 22.68
C ARG A 234 -17.15 15.99 21.66
N MET A 235 -16.71 15.78 20.44
CA MET A 235 -17.53 15.16 19.40
C MET A 235 -17.89 13.73 19.79
N ARG A 236 -19.17 13.39 19.68
CA ARG A 236 -19.72 12.04 19.85
C ARG A 236 -21.01 11.91 19.06
N TYR A 237 -21.40 10.71 18.73
CA TYR A 237 -22.72 10.46 18.14
C TYR A 237 -23.81 10.50 19.22
N ASP A 238 -24.93 11.14 18.88
CA ASP A 238 -26.07 11.28 19.79
C ASP A 238 -26.89 9.99 19.92
N SER A 239 -26.55 8.95 19.19
CA SER A 239 -27.20 7.65 19.21
C SER A 239 -26.20 6.50 18.99
N GLN A 240 -26.50 5.33 19.53
CA GLN A 240 -25.73 4.10 19.33
C GLN A 240 -26.28 3.24 18.19
N THR A 241 -27.01 3.83 17.24
CA THR A 241 -27.77 3.08 16.23
C THR A 241 -27.13 3.07 14.84
N PHE A 242 -25.90 3.53 14.71
CA PHE A 242 -25.15 3.57 13.43
C PHE A 242 -24.42 2.24 13.10
N TYR A 243 -24.97 1.11 13.57
CA TYR A 243 -24.45 -0.22 13.27
C TYR A 243 -25.10 -0.86 12.03
N LEU A 244 -24.50 -1.96 11.55
CA LEU A 244 -25.05 -2.73 10.44
C LEU A 244 -26.32 -3.48 10.88
N ARG A 245 -27.47 -2.79 10.82
CA ARG A 245 -28.77 -3.34 11.18
C ARG A 245 -29.19 -4.47 10.24
N SER A 246 -29.88 -5.46 10.77
CA SER A 246 -30.48 -6.53 9.98
C SER A 246 -31.60 -6.02 9.07
N PRO A 247 -31.90 -6.72 7.96
CA PRO A 247 -33.05 -6.41 7.12
C PRO A 247 -34.38 -6.38 7.90
N GLN A 248 -34.53 -7.21 8.94
CA GLN A 248 -35.72 -7.25 9.79
C GLN A 248 -35.85 -5.99 10.65
N GLU A 249 -34.75 -5.48 11.20
CA GLU A 249 -34.75 -4.22 11.94
C GLU A 249 -35.11 -3.04 11.04
N MET A 250 -34.49 -2.96 9.86
CA MET A 250 -34.77 -1.92 8.86
C MET A 250 -36.24 -1.97 8.41
N SER A 251 -36.78 -3.19 8.16
CA SER A 251 -38.20 -3.36 7.79
C SER A 251 -39.18 -2.86 8.84
N ARG A 252 -38.83 -2.96 10.13
CA ARG A 252 -39.66 -2.41 11.21
C ARG A 252 -39.59 -0.88 11.28
N LEU A 253 -38.39 -0.32 11.08
CA LEU A 253 -38.16 1.11 11.15
C LEU A 253 -38.84 1.89 10.01
N PHE A 254 -38.91 1.30 8.82
CA PHE A 254 -39.47 1.91 7.62
C PHE A 254 -40.79 1.25 7.16
N ALA A 255 -41.54 0.69 8.13
CA ALA A 255 -42.85 0.03 7.82
C ALA A 255 -43.87 0.96 7.15
N GLU A 256 -43.77 2.28 7.43
CA GLU A 256 -44.68 3.28 6.86
C GLU A 256 -44.32 3.69 5.42
N ILE A 257 -43.05 3.47 5.01
CA ILE A 257 -42.53 3.82 3.68
C ILE A 257 -41.76 2.61 3.10
N PRO A 258 -42.48 1.50 2.79
CA PRO A 258 -41.83 0.25 2.38
C PRO A 258 -41.07 0.36 1.04
N GLU A 259 -41.47 1.32 0.18
CA GLU A 259 -40.73 1.59 -1.05
C GLU A 259 -39.29 2.09 -0.79
N ALA A 260 -39.02 2.75 0.32
CA ALA A 260 -37.67 3.17 0.65
C ALA A 260 -36.71 1.97 0.87
N LEU A 261 -37.23 0.82 1.29
CA LEU A 261 -36.48 -0.43 1.41
C LEU A 261 -36.36 -1.14 0.05
N SER A 262 -37.44 -1.25 -0.74
CA SER A 262 -37.37 -1.89 -2.06
C SER A 262 -36.48 -1.13 -3.03
N ASN A 263 -36.40 0.19 -2.91
CA ASN A 263 -35.50 1.01 -3.73
C ASN A 263 -34.01 0.72 -3.45
N THR A 264 -33.64 0.24 -2.24
CA THR A 264 -32.25 -0.19 -2.01
C THR A 264 -31.85 -1.39 -2.86
N LEU A 265 -32.77 -2.32 -3.05
CA LEU A 265 -32.59 -3.49 -3.93
C LEU A 265 -32.53 -3.08 -5.39
N MET A 266 -33.43 -2.19 -5.82
CA MET A 266 -33.45 -1.66 -7.20
C MET A 266 -32.14 -0.93 -7.53
N ILE A 267 -31.61 -0.11 -6.61
CA ILE A 267 -30.29 0.54 -6.76
C ILE A 267 -29.20 -0.52 -6.84
N ALA A 268 -29.24 -1.52 -5.96
CA ALA A 268 -28.27 -2.61 -5.97
C ALA A 268 -28.27 -3.41 -7.29
N GLU A 269 -29.43 -3.62 -7.91
CA GLU A 269 -29.51 -4.28 -9.22
C GLU A 269 -28.87 -3.44 -10.34
N ARG A 270 -29.03 -2.12 -10.28
CA ARG A 270 -28.52 -1.16 -11.27
C ARG A 270 -27.01 -0.95 -11.17
N CYS A 271 -26.43 -0.96 -9.97
CA CYS A 271 -25.02 -0.76 -9.76
C CYS A 271 -24.21 -1.97 -10.20
N ASN A 272 -23.52 -1.86 -11.34
CA ASN A 272 -22.71 -2.93 -11.93
C ASN A 272 -21.36 -2.39 -12.37
N VAL A 273 -20.37 -2.49 -11.50
CA VAL A 273 -18.98 -2.10 -11.75
C VAL A 273 -18.11 -3.34 -11.67
N ASP A 274 -17.28 -3.58 -12.67
CA ASP A 274 -16.29 -4.67 -12.66
C ASP A 274 -14.88 -4.12 -12.53
N LEU A 275 -14.27 -4.31 -11.35
CA LEU A 275 -12.86 -3.97 -11.08
C LEU A 275 -11.90 -5.09 -11.51
N GLY A 276 -12.29 -5.93 -12.45
CA GLY A 276 -11.40 -6.95 -13.03
C GLY A 276 -10.27 -6.31 -13.81
N PHE A 277 -9.15 -6.05 -13.15
CA PHE A 277 -7.97 -5.47 -13.77
C PHE A 277 -7.31 -6.46 -14.73
N LYS A 278 -7.03 -6.02 -15.96
CA LYS A 278 -6.41 -6.85 -17.00
C LYS A 278 -5.28 -6.10 -17.68
N GLY A 279 -4.13 -6.80 -17.82
CA GLY A 279 -2.96 -6.27 -18.53
C GLY A 279 -2.06 -5.39 -17.66
N TYR A 280 -1.09 -4.77 -18.33
CA TYR A 280 -0.11 -3.89 -17.71
C TYR A 280 -0.23 -2.48 -18.27
N HIS A 281 -0.07 -1.47 -17.41
CA HIS A 281 -0.16 -0.05 -17.75
C HIS A 281 1.25 0.57 -17.80
N ILE A 282 2.13 -0.02 -18.62
CA ILE A 282 3.52 0.40 -18.78
C ILE A 282 3.58 1.45 -19.90
N PRO A 283 4.17 2.63 -19.68
CA PRO A 283 4.40 3.60 -20.75
C PRO A 283 5.21 2.98 -21.89
N GLU A 284 4.84 3.30 -23.13
CA GLU A 284 5.68 2.98 -24.27
C GLU A 284 6.91 3.89 -24.24
N PHE A 285 8.10 3.26 -24.22
CA PHE A 285 9.34 4.01 -24.19
C PHE A 285 9.63 4.64 -25.56
N PRO A 286 9.89 5.95 -25.65
CA PRO A 286 10.23 6.58 -26.93
C PRO A 286 11.58 6.11 -27.42
N VAL A 287 11.61 5.42 -28.56
CA VAL A 287 12.82 4.91 -29.19
C VAL A 287 13.23 5.79 -30.37
N PRO A 288 14.54 5.80 -30.79
CA PRO A 288 15.00 6.51 -31.96
C PRO A 288 14.33 5.99 -33.27
N GLU A 289 14.27 6.85 -34.28
CA GLU A 289 13.72 6.50 -35.57
C GLU A 289 14.41 5.25 -36.18
N GLY A 290 13.61 4.34 -36.69
CA GLY A 290 14.07 3.06 -37.25
C GLY A 290 14.17 1.91 -36.25
N TYR A 291 13.89 2.14 -34.97
CA TYR A 291 13.84 1.11 -33.93
C TYR A 291 12.42 0.84 -33.47
N THR A 292 12.15 -0.39 -33.04
CA THR A 292 11.09 -0.78 -32.16
C THR A 292 11.64 -0.85 -30.71
N THR A 293 10.81 -0.90 -29.69
CA THR A 293 11.25 -1.09 -28.28
C THR A 293 12.10 -2.36 -28.15
N GLN A 294 11.68 -3.47 -28.78
CA GLN A 294 12.43 -4.72 -28.82
C GLN A 294 13.82 -4.58 -29.47
N SER A 295 13.87 -4.02 -30.70
CA SER A 295 15.13 -3.89 -31.40
C SER A 295 16.08 -2.89 -30.74
N TYR A 296 15.54 -1.85 -30.12
CA TYR A 296 16.33 -0.88 -29.37
C TYR A 296 16.91 -1.47 -28.08
N LEU A 297 16.11 -2.25 -27.34
CA LEU A 297 16.59 -2.98 -26.16
C LEU A 297 17.73 -3.93 -26.52
N HIS A 298 17.56 -4.71 -27.61
CA HIS A 298 18.60 -5.59 -28.11
C HIS A 298 19.88 -4.81 -28.51
N HIS A 299 19.74 -3.69 -29.22
CA HIS A 299 20.86 -2.83 -29.61
C HIS A 299 21.65 -2.31 -28.38
N LEU A 300 20.95 -1.85 -27.36
CA LEU A 300 21.60 -1.40 -26.12
C LEU A 300 22.32 -2.52 -25.36
N CYS A 301 21.75 -3.73 -25.39
CA CYS A 301 22.41 -4.91 -24.82
C CYS A 301 23.69 -5.26 -25.54
N GLU A 302 23.73 -5.18 -26.88
CA GLU A 302 24.95 -5.42 -27.69
C GLU A 302 26.06 -4.42 -27.31
N ILE A 303 25.73 -3.15 -27.21
CA ILE A 303 26.68 -2.12 -26.72
C ILE A 303 27.17 -2.44 -25.33
N GLY A 304 26.25 -2.86 -24.45
CA GLY A 304 26.58 -3.21 -23.08
C GLY A 304 27.49 -4.43 -22.97
N LEU A 305 27.21 -5.50 -23.72
CA LEU A 305 28.06 -6.69 -23.75
C LEU A 305 29.50 -6.37 -24.19
N GLU A 306 29.68 -5.50 -25.19
CA GLU A 306 31.01 -5.03 -25.59
C GLU A 306 31.75 -4.40 -24.41
N LYS A 307 31.07 -3.51 -23.68
CA LYS A 307 31.66 -2.81 -22.53
C LYS A 307 31.95 -3.72 -21.33
N ARG A 308 31.09 -4.73 -21.08
CA ARG A 308 31.16 -5.63 -19.94
C ARG A 308 32.15 -6.78 -20.16
N TYR A 309 32.09 -7.41 -21.31
CA TYR A 309 32.83 -8.65 -21.61
C TYR A 309 33.97 -8.48 -22.63
N GLY A 310 33.99 -7.39 -23.38
CA GLY A 310 35.02 -7.16 -24.42
C GLY A 310 35.14 -8.34 -25.38
N ALA A 311 36.31 -8.97 -25.44
CA ALA A 311 36.56 -10.13 -26.32
C ALA A 311 35.67 -11.35 -26.02
N ARG A 312 35.15 -11.49 -24.78
CA ARG A 312 34.27 -12.60 -24.36
C ARG A 312 32.80 -12.41 -24.78
N LYS A 313 32.40 -11.28 -25.35
CA LYS A 313 31.01 -11.00 -25.75
C LYS A 313 30.38 -12.07 -26.66
N ASN A 314 31.21 -12.82 -27.39
CA ASN A 314 30.79 -13.88 -28.30
C ASN A 314 30.85 -15.29 -27.66
N ASP A 315 31.13 -15.40 -26.38
CA ASP A 315 31.09 -16.67 -25.67
C ASP A 315 29.68 -17.27 -25.82
N PRO A 316 29.57 -18.54 -26.24
CA PRO A 316 28.28 -19.21 -26.43
C PRO A 316 27.36 -19.12 -25.20
N ILE A 317 27.90 -19.29 -23.98
CA ILE A 317 27.12 -19.21 -22.73
C ILE A 317 26.49 -17.83 -22.58
N ILE A 318 27.23 -16.76 -22.84
CA ILE A 318 26.75 -15.39 -22.75
C ILE A 318 25.68 -15.12 -23.81
N ARG A 319 25.92 -15.56 -25.06
CA ARG A 319 24.98 -15.37 -26.16
C ARG A 319 23.67 -16.12 -26.01
N GLU A 320 23.73 -17.38 -25.63
CA GLU A 320 22.55 -18.20 -25.37
C GLU A 320 21.71 -17.59 -24.25
N ARG A 321 22.37 -17.17 -23.17
CA ARG A 321 21.70 -16.55 -22.03
C ARG A 321 21.05 -15.22 -22.43
N LEU A 322 21.73 -14.33 -23.15
CA LEU A 322 21.17 -13.06 -23.58
C LEU A 322 19.94 -13.26 -24.48
N ASN A 323 20.07 -14.13 -25.50
CA ASN A 323 18.96 -14.38 -26.40
C ASN A 323 17.74 -14.96 -25.68
N PHE A 324 17.97 -15.90 -24.76
CA PHE A 324 16.91 -16.46 -23.95
C PHE A 324 16.19 -15.38 -23.10
N GLU A 325 16.95 -14.51 -22.41
CA GLU A 325 16.36 -13.46 -21.59
C GLU A 325 15.58 -12.44 -22.43
N LEU A 326 16.13 -12.00 -23.57
CA LEU A 326 15.45 -11.07 -24.47
C LEU A 326 14.16 -11.66 -25.05
N GLU A 327 14.15 -12.95 -25.40
CA GLU A 327 12.94 -13.64 -25.87
C GLU A 327 11.86 -13.68 -24.79
N VAL A 328 12.23 -14.03 -23.57
CA VAL A 328 11.31 -14.03 -22.43
C VAL A 328 10.76 -12.63 -22.14
N ILE A 329 11.63 -11.63 -22.08
CA ILE A 329 11.24 -10.23 -21.82
C ILE A 329 10.26 -9.75 -22.89
N HIS A 330 10.56 -10.02 -24.15
CA HIS A 330 9.70 -9.64 -25.28
C HIS A 330 8.35 -10.36 -25.24
N SER A 331 8.35 -11.70 -25.06
CA SER A 331 7.12 -12.49 -25.01
C SER A 331 6.18 -12.09 -23.89
N MET A 332 6.71 -11.56 -22.78
CA MET A 332 5.96 -11.04 -21.65
C MET A 332 5.58 -9.56 -21.77
N GLY A 333 6.03 -8.84 -22.82
CA GLY A 333 5.72 -7.43 -23.07
C GLY A 333 6.47 -6.44 -22.20
N PHE A 334 7.66 -6.79 -21.69
CA PHE A 334 8.42 -5.96 -20.75
C PHE A 334 9.58 -5.18 -21.37
N ASP A 335 9.69 -5.09 -22.71
CA ASP A 335 10.75 -4.32 -23.37
C ASP A 335 10.79 -2.87 -22.88
N SER A 336 9.64 -2.19 -22.84
CA SER A 336 9.55 -0.81 -22.34
C SER A 336 9.90 -0.70 -20.86
N TYR A 337 9.57 -1.70 -20.04
CA TYR A 337 9.95 -1.72 -18.62
C TYR A 337 11.48 -1.64 -18.45
N PHE A 338 12.22 -2.50 -19.15
CA PHE A 338 13.68 -2.49 -19.08
C PHE A 338 14.29 -1.19 -19.62
N LEU A 339 13.69 -0.62 -20.67
CA LEU A 339 14.13 0.67 -21.23
C LEU A 339 13.86 1.83 -20.25
N ILE A 340 12.74 1.83 -19.55
CA ILE A 340 12.43 2.84 -18.52
C ILE A 340 13.45 2.75 -17.35
N VAL A 341 13.70 1.55 -16.84
CA VAL A 341 14.67 1.35 -15.75
C VAL A 341 16.09 1.71 -16.20
N TRP A 342 16.47 1.33 -17.43
CA TRP A 342 17.73 1.74 -18.03
C TRP A 342 17.88 3.26 -18.13
N ASP A 343 16.85 3.96 -18.57
CA ASP A 343 16.87 5.42 -18.72
C ASP A 343 17.07 6.12 -17.36
N LEU A 344 16.42 5.62 -16.30
CA LEU A 344 16.61 6.11 -14.95
C LEU A 344 18.06 5.91 -14.45
N CYS A 345 18.62 4.71 -14.66
CA CYS A 345 20.00 4.39 -14.29
C CYS A 345 21.01 5.20 -15.14
N ARG A 346 20.74 5.38 -16.44
CA ARG A 346 21.55 6.20 -17.32
C ARG A 346 21.60 7.66 -16.85
N TYR A 347 20.43 8.25 -16.55
CA TYR A 347 20.35 9.62 -16.02
C TYR A 347 21.14 9.75 -14.71
N ALA A 348 20.99 8.81 -13.79
CA ALA A 348 21.72 8.80 -12.54
C ALA A 348 23.25 8.79 -12.78
N SER A 349 23.72 7.91 -13.67
CA SER A 349 25.13 7.80 -14.04
C SER A 349 25.67 9.08 -14.67
N GLU A 350 24.96 9.65 -15.66
CA GLU A 350 25.35 10.88 -16.35
C GLU A 350 25.35 12.10 -15.41
N SER A 351 24.47 12.11 -14.40
CA SER A 351 24.38 13.15 -13.38
C SER A 351 25.36 12.94 -12.19
N GLY A 352 26.14 11.87 -12.17
CA GLY A 352 27.02 11.53 -11.05
C GLY A 352 26.25 11.16 -9.76
N ILE A 353 25.03 10.65 -9.88
CA ILE A 353 24.24 10.12 -8.78
C ILE A 353 24.56 8.64 -8.66
N TRP A 354 25.19 8.27 -7.55
CA TRP A 354 25.50 6.87 -7.30
C TRP A 354 24.24 6.06 -7.03
N TYR A 355 24.17 4.90 -7.65
CA TYR A 355 23.06 3.97 -7.50
C TYR A 355 23.55 2.52 -7.48
N ASN A 356 22.70 1.63 -7.00
CA ASN A 356 22.88 0.19 -7.03
C ASN A 356 21.51 -0.51 -7.15
N THR A 357 21.53 -1.73 -7.65
CA THR A 357 20.32 -2.56 -7.76
C THR A 357 20.38 -3.70 -6.76
N ARG A 358 19.29 -3.92 -6.05
CA ARG A 358 19.12 -5.05 -5.12
C ARG A 358 18.14 -6.09 -5.67
N GLY A 359 18.06 -7.21 -4.99
CA GLY A 359 17.04 -8.22 -5.20
C GLY A 359 17.30 -9.13 -6.39
N SER A 360 16.21 -9.66 -6.97
CA SER A 360 16.29 -10.67 -8.03
C SER A 360 16.73 -10.13 -9.39
N GLY A 361 16.63 -8.82 -9.61
CA GLY A 361 17.06 -8.18 -10.86
C GLY A 361 18.54 -8.39 -11.19
N ALA A 362 19.40 -8.63 -10.17
CA ALA A 362 20.79 -9.01 -10.36
C ALA A 362 20.96 -10.34 -11.12
N GLY A 363 19.93 -11.18 -11.21
CA GLY A 363 19.95 -12.43 -11.98
C GLY A 363 19.79 -12.26 -13.49
N SER A 364 19.59 -11.03 -13.99
CA SER A 364 19.40 -10.75 -15.43
C SER A 364 20.67 -10.27 -16.12
N LEU A 365 21.07 -10.96 -17.18
CA LEU A 365 22.15 -10.55 -18.06
C LEU A 365 21.77 -9.30 -18.88
N VAL A 366 20.49 -9.16 -19.23
CA VAL A 366 19.98 -7.94 -19.86
C VAL A 366 20.15 -6.74 -18.92
N ALA A 367 19.76 -6.86 -17.65
CA ALA A 367 19.96 -5.80 -16.67
C ALA A 367 21.44 -5.47 -16.42
N TYR A 368 22.32 -6.49 -16.43
CA TYR A 368 23.77 -6.31 -16.34
C TYR A 368 24.35 -5.58 -17.57
N SER A 369 23.94 -5.97 -18.77
CA SER A 369 24.35 -5.33 -20.03
C SER A 369 23.91 -3.87 -20.10
N LEU A 370 22.72 -3.56 -19.58
CA LEU A 370 22.16 -2.20 -19.51
C LEU A 370 22.74 -1.35 -18.38
N PHE A 371 23.68 -1.84 -17.59
CA PHE A 371 24.22 -1.19 -16.39
C PHE A 371 23.17 -0.91 -15.32
N ILE A 372 22.04 -1.58 -15.35
CA ILE A 372 21.03 -1.52 -14.29
C ILE A 372 21.58 -2.19 -13.02
N THR A 373 22.20 -3.37 -13.16
CA THR A 373 22.95 -4.03 -12.08
C THR A 373 24.43 -4.07 -12.35
N LEU A 374 25.23 -4.10 -11.27
CA LEU A 374 26.71 -4.21 -11.34
C LEU A 374 27.20 -5.65 -11.10
N VAL A 375 26.32 -6.59 -10.80
CA VAL A 375 26.64 -7.99 -10.51
C VAL A 375 26.52 -8.80 -11.79
N ASP A 376 27.61 -9.49 -12.17
CA ASP A 376 27.62 -10.41 -13.32
C ASP A 376 26.85 -11.71 -12.99
N PRO A 377 25.68 -11.96 -13.61
CA PRO A 377 24.88 -13.15 -13.31
C PRO A 377 25.53 -14.45 -13.79
N ILE A 378 26.44 -14.39 -14.77
CA ILE A 378 27.15 -15.56 -15.28
C ILE A 378 28.24 -15.96 -14.28
N GLU A 379 29.06 -15.02 -13.84
CA GLU A 379 30.15 -15.24 -12.87
C GLU A 379 29.62 -15.78 -11.54
N HIS A 380 28.50 -15.24 -11.06
CA HIS A 380 27.89 -15.61 -9.79
C HIS A 380 26.81 -16.71 -9.91
N HIS A 381 26.65 -17.35 -11.06
CA HIS A 381 25.70 -18.43 -11.29
C HIS A 381 24.25 -18.10 -10.90
N LEU A 382 23.83 -16.83 -11.12
CA LEU A 382 22.49 -16.37 -10.80
C LEU A 382 21.48 -16.81 -11.84
N LEU A 383 20.24 -17.10 -11.37
CA LEU A 383 19.16 -17.63 -12.19
C LEU A 383 18.19 -16.53 -12.60
N PHE A 384 17.97 -16.37 -13.92
CA PHE A 384 17.03 -15.41 -14.48
C PHE A 384 15.58 -15.73 -14.08
N GLU A 385 15.23 -17.00 -14.01
CA GLU A 385 13.89 -17.49 -13.69
C GLU A 385 13.45 -17.12 -12.26
N ARG A 386 14.40 -16.78 -11.39
CA ARG A 386 14.10 -16.22 -10.06
C ARG A 386 13.59 -14.78 -10.18
N PHE A 387 14.03 -14.04 -11.17
CA PHE A 387 13.64 -12.66 -11.42
C PHE A 387 12.39 -12.60 -12.32
N LEU A 388 12.44 -13.20 -13.51
CA LEU A 388 11.36 -13.22 -14.48
C LEU A 388 11.10 -14.66 -14.95
N ASN A 389 9.87 -15.12 -14.79
CA ASN A 389 9.48 -16.49 -15.09
C ASN A 389 8.22 -16.49 -15.98
N PRO A 390 8.30 -17.02 -17.22
CA PRO A 390 7.15 -17.07 -18.14
C PRO A 390 5.94 -17.83 -17.60
N GLY A 391 6.18 -18.81 -16.71
CA GLY A 391 5.10 -19.55 -16.03
C GLY A 391 4.35 -18.75 -14.99
N ARG A 392 4.79 -17.51 -14.72
CA ARG A 392 4.20 -16.62 -13.73
C ARG A 392 3.86 -15.27 -14.34
N VAL A 393 2.58 -14.96 -14.38
CA VAL A 393 2.11 -13.62 -14.81
C VAL A 393 2.31 -12.63 -13.67
N SER A 394 3.48 -12.01 -13.59
CA SER A 394 3.78 -10.93 -12.63
C SER A 394 4.79 -9.96 -13.25
N MET A 395 4.61 -8.67 -12.98
CA MET A 395 5.56 -7.64 -13.40
C MET A 395 6.92 -7.87 -12.72
N PRO A 396 8.04 -7.64 -13.43
CA PRO A 396 9.36 -7.63 -12.81
C PRO A 396 9.45 -6.47 -11.80
N ASP A 397 10.20 -6.69 -10.72
CA ASP A 397 10.41 -5.69 -9.66
C ASP A 397 11.92 -5.48 -9.48
N ILE A 398 12.39 -4.29 -9.86
CA ILE A 398 13.79 -3.88 -9.74
C ILE A 398 13.88 -2.76 -8.70
N ASP A 399 14.47 -3.09 -7.55
CA ASP A 399 14.75 -2.13 -6.49
C ASP A 399 15.99 -1.31 -6.83
N LEU A 400 15.86 0.01 -6.92
CA LEU A 400 16.94 0.94 -7.20
C LEU A 400 17.31 1.71 -5.91
N ASP A 401 18.50 1.46 -5.40
CA ASP A 401 19.10 2.24 -4.32
C ASP A 401 19.88 3.43 -4.89
N PHE A 402 19.51 4.64 -4.49
CA PHE A 402 20.25 5.86 -4.81
C PHE A 402 20.89 6.44 -3.55
N ARG A 403 21.95 7.22 -3.72
CA ARG A 403 22.45 8.04 -2.60
C ARG A 403 21.32 8.93 -2.08
N ASP A 404 21.13 8.93 -0.76
CA ASP A 404 19.94 9.53 -0.12
C ASP A 404 19.89 11.06 -0.27
N ASP A 405 21.05 11.73 -0.28
CA ASP A 405 21.16 13.19 -0.41
C ASP A 405 20.81 13.74 -1.81
N ARG A 406 20.70 12.87 -2.84
CA ARG A 406 20.36 13.25 -4.21
C ARG A 406 19.18 12.48 -4.79
N ARG A 407 18.51 11.66 -3.98
CA ARG A 407 17.35 10.85 -4.40
C ARG A 407 16.19 11.70 -4.97
N SER A 408 15.98 12.89 -4.39
CA SER A 408 14.92 13.81 -4.86
C SER A 408 15.10 14.25 -6.31
N GLU A 409 16.34 14.33 -6.81
CA GLU A 409 16.64 14.67 -8.21
C GLU A 409 16.12 13.57 -9.16
N MET A 410 16.17 12.30 -8.75
CA MET A 410 15.63 11.18 -9.50
C MET A 410 14.10 11.23 -9.59
N LEU A 411 13.41 11.64 -8.52
CA LEU A 411 11.96 11.84 -8.53
C LEU A 411 11.55 12.98 -9.47
N VAL A 412 12.31 14.08 -9.45
CA VAL A 412 12.11 15.22 -10.38
C VAL A 412 12.28 14.74 -11.82
N TYR A 413 13.36 14.01 -12.10
CA TYR A 413 13.61 13.49 -13.44
C TYR A 413 12.47 12.60 -13.93
N ALA A 414 12.01 11.65 -13.11
CA ALA A 414 10.93 10.76 -13.48
C ALA A 414 9.63 11.54 -13.80
N ALA A 415 9.25 12.52 -12.95
CA ALA A 415 8.08 13.35 -13.18
C ALA A 415 8.19 14.19 -14.46
N GLN A 416 9.35 14.81 -14.71
CA GLN A 416 9.59 15.60 -15.93
C GLN A 416 9.64 14.74 -17.20
N LYS A 417 10.21 13.55 -17.12
CA LYS A 417 10.37 12.65 -18.27
C LYS A 417 9.06 12.00 -18.69
N TYR A 418 8.27 11.51 -17.75
CA TYR A 418 7.06 10.71 -18.01
C TYR A 418 5.76 11.52 -17.90
N GLY A 419 5.80 12.70 -17.29
CA GLY A 419 4.66 13.61 -17.09
C GLY A 419 4.16 13.61 -15.65
N ASP A 420 3.92 14.81 -15.11
CA ASP A 420 3.44 15.01 -13.73
C ASP A 420 2.06 14.37 -13.49
N ASP A 421 1.24 14.25 -14.53
CA ASP A 421 -0.07 13.60 -14.50
C ASP A 421 -0.01 12.07 -14.57
N LYS A 422 1.15 11.51 -14.93
CA LYS A 422 1.39 10.07 -15.08
C LYS A 422 2.28 9.48 -13.98
N VAL A 423 2.77 10.32 -13.07
CA VAL A 423 3.69 9.91 -12.01
C VAL A 423 3.10 10.24 -10.64
N ALA A 424 3.04 9.25 -9.76
CA ALA A 424 2.58 9.45 -8.38
C ALA A 424 3.39 8.62 -7.38
N GLN A 425 3.52 9.16 -6.16
CA GLN A 425 4.00 8.38 -5.01
C GLN A 425 2.90 7.44 -4.52
N ILE A 426 3.29 6.35 -3.85
CA ILE A 426 2.34 5.35 -3.35
C ILE A 426 1.89 5.72 -1.94
N ILE A 427 0.59 5.58 -1.66
CA ILE A 427 0.06 5.74 -0.32
C ILE A 427 0.41 4.54 0.56
N THR A 428 0.50 4.77 1.86
CA THR A 428 0.59 3.72 2.89
C THR A 428 -0.37 4.02 4.02
N PHE A 429 -0.86 2.99 4.70
CA PHE A 429 -1.74 3.16 5.85
C PHE A 429 -1.04 2.71 7.12
N GLY A 430 -0.94 3.64 8.07
CA GLY A 430 -0.50 3.33 9.42
C GLY A 430 -1.67 2.75 10.22
N THR A 431 -1.48 1.57 10.82
CA THR A 431 -2.46 0.96 11.72
C THR A 431 -2.07 1.12 13.18
N MET A 432 -3.03 1.06 14.06
CA MET A 432 -2.77 1.02 15.51
C MET A 432 -2.18 -0.35 15.87
N ALA A 433 -0.84 -0.43 15.91
CA ALA A 433 -0.17 -1.63 16.43
C ALA A 433 -0.31 -1.72 17.95
N ALA A 434 -0.13 -2.92 18.52
CA ALA A 434 -0.34 -3.25 19.93
C ALA A 434 0.09 -2.17 20.94
N ARG A 435 1.35 -1.75 20.88
CA ARG A 435 1.89 -0.70 21.78
C ARG A 435 1.32 0.69 21.49
N GLY A 436 1.00 0.96 20.21
CA GLY A 436 0.38 2.21 19.76
C GLY A 436 -1.06 2.33 20.26
N ALA A 437 -1.85 1.25 20.11
CA ALA A 437 -3.22 1.17 20.58
C ALA A 437 -3.32 1.43 22.09
N LEU A 438 -2.45 0.79 22.89
CA LEU A 438 -2.38 1.05 24.33
C LEU A 438 -2.17 2.54 24.66
N ARG A 439 -1.25 3.22 23.97
CA ARG A 439 -0.96 4.63 24.24
C ARG A 439 -2.06 5.57 23.78
N ASP A 440 -2.64 5.33 22.60
CA ASP A 440 -3.72 6.16 22.06
C ASP A 440 -4.98 6.03 22.92
N VAL A 441 -5.36 4.81 23.31
CA VAL A 441 -6.50 4.56 24.22
C VAL A 441 -6.25 5.15 25.60
N ALA A 442 -5.05 4.95 26.15
CA ALA A 442 -4.70 5.50 27.47
C ALA A 442 -4.78 7.02 27.51
N ARG A 443 -4.37 7.70 26.45
CA ARG A 443 -4.45 9.16 26.34
C ARG A 443 -5.89 9.65 26.47
N VAL A 444 -6.84 9.02 25.79
CA VAL A 444 -8.25 9.44 25.84
C VAL A 444 -8.95 8.98 27.14
N MET A 445 -8.43 7.93 27.80
CA MET A 445 -8.85 7.49 29.13
C MET A 445 -8.17 8.25 30.29
N GLU A 446 -7.33 9.24 29.99
CA GLU A 446 -6.57 10.05 30.96
C GLU A 446 -5.64 9.22 31.86
N ILE A 447 -5.12 8.09 31.36
CA ILE A 447 -4.15 7.28 32.09
C ILE A 447 -2.75 7.90 31.88
N PRO A 448 -1.98 8.14 32.98
CA PRO A 448 -0.66 8.78 32.86
C PRO A 448 0.32 7.99 32.01
N ILE A 449 1.05 8.69 31.10
CA ILE A 449 2.04 8.09 30.19
C ILE A 449 3.04 7.15 30.88
N PRO A 450 3.62 7.48 32.07
CA PRO A 450 4.57 6.58 32.74
C PRO A 450 3.95 5.24 33.17
N GLU A 451 2.65 5.22 33.47
CA GLU A 451 1.91 4.02 33.83
C GLU A 451 1.66 3.14 32.60
N VAL A 452 1.20 3.75 31.53
CA VAL A 452 0.98 3.08 30.22
C VAL A 452 2.27 2.53 29.64
N ASP A 453 3.37 3.27 29.71
CA ASP A 453 4.65 2.82 29.18
C ASP A 453 5.20 1.58 29.90
N LYS A 454 4.88 1.40 31.17
CA LYS A 454 5.20 0.15 31.88
C LYS A 454 4.46 -1.03 31.25
N VAL A 455 3.15 -0.89 31.01
CA VAL A 455 2.33 -1.94 30.39
C VAL A 455 2.77 -2.18 28.93
N ALA A 456 2.95 -1.12 28.15
CA ALA A 456 3.34 -1.23 26.74
C ALA A 456 4.71 -1.91 26.56
N LYS A 457 5.66 -1.74 27.49
CA LYS A 457 6.97 -2.42 27.44
C LYS A 457 6.86 -3.92 27.65
N LEU A 458 5.83 -4.41 28.34
CA LEU A 458 5.59 -5.85 28.53
C LEU A 458 5.21 -6.57 27.24
N VAL A 459 4.60 -5.86 26.29
CA VAL A 459 4.30 -6.44 24.96
C VAL A 459 5.61 -6.64 24.21
N PRO A 460 5.95 -7.87 23.77
CA PRO A 460 7.18 -8.15 23.02
C PRO A 460 7.23 -7.36 21.69
N ASN A 461 8.41 -6.88 21.34
CA ASN A 461 8.67 -6.25 20.05
C ASN A 461 9.78 -7.00 19.32
N ILE A 462 9.38 -8.07 18.64
CA ILE A 462 10.30 -8.91 17.88
C ILE A 462 10.27 -8.42 16.43
N PRO A 463 11.38 -7.91 15.88
CA PRO A 463 11.44 -7.49 14.48
C PRO A 463 11.00 -8.62 13.53
N GLY A 464 10.07 -8.32 12.61
CA GLY A 464 9.53 -9.30 11.66
C GLY A 464 8.48 -10.28 12.21
N LYS A 465 8.21 -10.25 13.52
CA LYS A 465 7.14 -11.06 14.13
C LYS A 465 6.36 -10.19 15.15
N PRO A 466 5.50 -9.29 14.67
CA PRO A 466 4.67 -8.50 15.57
C PRO A 466 3.71 -9.43 16.32
N MET A 467 3.58 -9.23 17.64
CA MET A 467 2.65 -9.95 18.49
C MET A 467 1.44 -9.07 18.77
N SER A 468 0.24 -9.59 18.59
CA SER A 468 -0.99 -8.88 18.95
C SER A 468 -1.16 -8.75 20.46
N LEU A 469 -1.99 -7.81 20.90
CA LEU A 469 -2.31 -7.65 22.34
C LEU A 469 -2.98 -8.90 22.92
N SER A 470 -3.83 -9.56 22.14
CA SER A 470 -4.49 -10.80 22.56
C SER A 470 -3.48 -11.95 22.75
N GLU A 471 -2.53 -12.12 21.82
CA GLU A 471 -1.43 -13.09 21.96
C GLU A 471 -0.52 -12.74 23.13
N ALA A 472 -0.14 -11.46 23.26
CA ALA A 472 0.69 -11.00 24.36
C ALA A 472 0.01 -11.23 25.75
N LEU A 473 -1.29 -10.99 25.84
CA LEU A 473 -2.05 -11.26 27.05
C LEU A 473 -2.10 -12.76 27.41
N ALA A 474 -2.09 -13.63 26.42
CA ALA A 474 -2.09 -15.07 26.61
C ALA A 474 -0.68 -15.63 26.94
N GLU A 475 0.38 -15.07 26.35
CA GLU A 475 1.72 -15.64 26.40
C GLU A 475 2.67 -14.95 27.38
N VAL A 476 2.40 -13.68 27.80
CA VAL A 476 3.27 -12.92 28.67
C VAL A 476 2.72 -12.85 30.11
N PRO A 477 3.30 -13.61 31.08
CA PRO A 477 2.79 -13.69 32.45
C PRO A 477 2.72 -12.33 33.16
N ASP A 478 3.71 -11.44 32.95
CA ASP A 478 3.76 -10.12 33.58
C ASP A 478 2.65 -9.19 33.06
N LEU A 479 2.31 -9.27 31.76
CA LEU A 479 1.19 -8.53 31.19
C LEU A 479 -0.14 -9.05 31.75
N LYS A 480 -0.27 -10.36 31.86
CA LYS A 480 -1.45 -11.00 32.45
C LYS A 480 -1.61 -10.61 33.92
N ALA A 481 -0.54 -10.59 34.71
CA ALA A 481 -0.57 -10.16 36.10
C ALA A 481 -0.98 -8.69 36.24
N ALA A 482 -0.44 -7.79 35.39
CA ALA A 482 -0.85 -6.39 35.38
C ALA A 482 -2.34 -6.22 35.01
N TYR A 483 -2.83 -6.97 34.02
CA TYR A 483 -4.22 -6.99 33.60
C TYR A 483 -5.17 -7.49 34.72
N ASP A 484 -4.80 -8.54 35.44
CA ASP A 484 -5.64 -9.14 36.47
C ASP A 484 -5.64 -8.33 37.79
N SER A 485 -4.59 -7.54 38.04
CA SER A 485 -4.42 -6.82 39.34
C SER A 485 -5.05 -5.41 39.38
N ASP A 486 -5.22 -4.78 38.19
CA ASP A 486 -5.70 -3.39 38.12
C ASP A 486 -6.88 -3.24 37.14
N PRO A 487 -8.09 -2.91 37.63
CA PRO A 487 -9.27 -2.70 36.79
C PRO A 487 -9.08 -1.64 35.69
N LYS A 488 -8.25 -0.61 35.93
CA LYS A 488 -7.94 0.40 34.89
C LYS A 488 -7.10 -0.19 33.77
N ILE A 489 -6.07 -0.95 34.14
CA ILE A 489 -5.22 -1.64 33.14
C ILE A 489 -6.03 -2.68 32.39
N LYS A 490 -6.92 -3.39 33.06
CA LYS A 490 -7.84 -4.32 32.42
C LYS A 490 -8.70 -3.62 31.36
N SER A 491 -9.38 -2.54 31.71
CA SER A 491 -10.21 -1.75 30.80
C SER A 491 -9.39 -1.17 29.63
N LEU A 492 -8.18 -0.67 29.92
CA LEU A 492 -7.25 -0.19 28.90
C LEU A 492 -6.89 -1.26 27.88
N VAL A 493 -6.49 -2.45 28.35
CA VAL A 493 -6.06 -3.56 27.47
C VAL A 493 -7.23 -4.09 26.66
N GLU A 494 -8.41 -4.28 27.25
CA GLU A 494 -9.62 -4.73 26.58
C GLU A 494 -10.01 -3.75 25.46
N THR A 495 -10.03 -2.46 25.74
CA THR A 495 -10.33 -1.43 24.74
C THR A 495 -9.26 -1.40 23.64
N ALA A 496 -7.98 -1.47 24.01
CA ALA A 496 -6.88 -1.44 23.05
C ALA A 496 -6.87 -2.68 22.11
N ILE A 497 -7.29 -3.86 22.59
CA ILE A 497 -7.46 -5.05 21.75
C ILE A 497 -8.48 -4.80 20.61
N HIS A 498 -9.56 -4.08 20.88
CA HIS A 498 -10.55 -3.75 19.86
C HIS A 498 -10.05 -2.67 18.89
N MET A 499 -9.20 -1.75 19.36
CA MET A 499 -8.59 -0.71 18.53
C MET A 499 -7.43 -1.23 17.66
N GLU A 500 -6.79 -2.33 18.07
CA GLU A 500 -5.63 -2.88 17.37
C GLU A 500 -5.97 -3.24 15.90
N GLY A 501 -5.11 -2.84 14.97
CA GLY A 501 -5.29 -3.05 13.54
C GLY A 501 -6.17 -2.02 12.84
N THR A 502 -6.84 -1.11 13.56
CA THR A 502 -7.62 -0.03 12.94
C THR A 502 -6.69 0.95 12.21
N VAL A 503 -7.10 1.39 11.01
CA VAL A 503 -6.35 2.39 10.23
C VAL A 503 -6.37 3.74 10.97
N ARG A 504 -5.19 4.27 11.23
CA ARG A 504 -5.02 5.51 12.01
C ARG A 504 -4.78 6.73 11.14
N ASN A 505 -3.93 6.58 10.14
CA ASN A 505 -3.54 7.66 9.24
C ASN A 505 -3.08 7.14 7.90
N ALA A 506 -3.22 7.98 6.88
CA ALA A 506 -2.56 7.81 5.60
C ALA A 506 -1.15 8.43 5.65
N GLY A 507 -0.21 7.77 5.02
CA GLY A 507 1.18 8.20 4.83
C GLY A 507 1.58 8.07 3.36
N THR A 508 2.78 8.51 3.03
CA THR A 508 3.36 8.32 1.70
C THR A 508 4.50 7.30 1.80
N HIS A 509 4.53 6.34 0.89
CA HIS A 509 5.59 5.34 0.82
C HIS A 509 6.94 6.04 0.61
N ALA A 510 7.95 5.60 1.36
CA ALA A 510 9.24 6.28 1.35
C ALA A 510 9.96 6.20 0.00
N ALA A 511 9.66 5.19 -0.84
CA ALA A 511 10.42 4.89 -2.05
C ALA A 511 9.57 4.68 -3.30
N GLY A 512 8.37 4.11 -3.17
CA GLY A 512 7.56 3.67 -4.29
C GLY A 512 7.02 4.81 -5.15
N LEU A 513 7.23 4.71 -6.45
CA LEU A 513 6.71 5.60 -7.48
C LEU A 513 5.96 4.78 -8.52
N VAL A 514 4.78 5.24 -8.89
CA VAL A 514 4.02 4.68 -10.03
C VAL A 514 4.24 5.54 -11.25
N ILE A 515 4.44 4.89 -12.40
CA ILE A 515 4.54 5.54 -13.72
C ILE A 515 3.51 4.86 -14.65
N SER A 516 2.62 5.62 -15.27
CA SER A 516 1.54 5.10 -16.11
C SER A 516 1.63 5.57 -17.56
N ASP A 517 1.03 4.80 -18.47
CA ASP A 517 0.92 5.12 -19.89
C ASP A 517 -0.02 6.30 -20.16
N LYS A 518 -1.07 6.44 -19.36
CA LYS A 518 -2.07 7.52 -19.40
C LYS A 518 -2.09 8.29 -18.08
N PRO A 519 -2.81 9.42 -17.99
CA PRO A 519 -3.03 10.10 -16.72
C PRO A 519 -3.51 9.12 -15.65
N ILE A 520 -2.91 9.16 -14.46
CA ILE A 520 -3.17 8.20 -13.37
C ILE A 520 -4.65 8.15 -13.01
N THR A 521 -5.36 9.27 -13.10
CA THR A 521 -6.79 9.39 -12.81
C THR A 521 -7.70 8.59 -13.75
N GLU A 522 -7.17 8.06 -14.85
CA GLU A 522 -7.89 7.10 -15.70
C GLU A 522 -7.95 5.69 -15.08
N TYR A 523 -7.09 5.39 -14.13
CA TYR A 523 -6.94 4.08 -13.50
C TYR A 523 -7.31 4.05 -12.02
N LEU A 524 -6.90 5.09 -11.29
CA LEU A 524 -7.05 5.15 -9.83
C LEU A 524 -7.19 6.59 -9.33
N PRO A 525 -7.80 6.78 -8.15
CA PRO A 525 -7.93 8.11 -7.55
C PRO A 525 -6.60 8.55 -6.94
N ILE A 526 -6.35 9.85 -6.97
CA ILE A 526 -5.15 10.47 -6.41
C ILE A 526 -5.46 11.29 -5.16
N HIS A 527 -4.42 11.52 -4.37
CA HIS A 527 -4.44 12.23 -3.11
C HIS A 527 -3.33 13.27 -3.08
N ARG A 528 -3.52 14.37 -2.38
CA ARG A 528 -2.47 15.34 -2.08
C ARG A 528 -1.36 14.71 -1.21
N PRO A 529 -0.17 15.33 -1.13
CA PRO A 529 0.88 14.87 -0.24
C PRO A 529 0.36 14.69 1.20
N THR A 530 0.75 13.59 1.85
CA THR A 530 0.42 13.33 3.25
C THR A 530 1.40 14.04 4.17
N SER A 531 1.07 14.13 5.46
CA SER A 531 1.94 14.73 6.46
C SER A 531 3.34 14.10 6.44
N GLY A 532 4.38 14.96 6.35
CA GLY A 532 5.78 14.54 6.25
C GLY A 532 6.29 14.33 4.82
N SER A 533 5.42 14.44 3.80
CA SER A 533 5.83 14.35 2.38
C SER A 533 5.58 15.65 1.58
N GLU A 534 5.22 16.74 2.25
CA GLU A 534 4.89 18.02 1.61
C GLU A 534 6.05 18.63 0.83
N GLU A 535 7.29 18.33 1.22
CA GLU A 535 8.50 18.77 0.52
C GLU A 535 8.90 17.90 -0.66
N SER A 536 8.24 16.75 -0.87
CA SER A 536 8.50 15.89 -2.03
C SER A 536 8.29 16.66 -3.33
N PRO A 537 9.18 16.49 -4.32
CA PRO A 537 8.99 17.11 -5.64
C PRO A 537 7.75 16.55 -6.37
N VAL A 538 7.36 15.31 -6.14
CA VAL A 538 6.14 14.72 -6.69
C VAL A 538 4.98 15.04 -5.75
N LYS A 539 4.01 15.82 -6.22
CA LYS A 539 2.87 16.32 -5.43
C LYS A 539 1.65 15.41 -5.45
N THR A 540 1.69 14.37 -6.25
CA THR A 540 0.60 13.41 -6.42
C THR A 540 0.90 12.13 -5.65
N VAL A 541 -0.08 11.63 -4.89
CA VAL A 541 -0.02 10.35 -4.16
C VAL A 541 -1.20 9.49 -4.60
N THR A 542 -1.04 8.19 -4.80
CA THR A 542 -2.15 7.29 -5.11
C THR A 542 -3.10 7.15 -3.92
N GLN A 543 -4.39 6.86 -4.14
CA GLN A 543 -5.29 6.47 -3.05
C GLN A 543 -5.27 4.95 -2.79
N PHE A 544 -4.63 4.17 -3.66
CA PHE A 544 -4.48 2.73 -3.50
C PHE A 544 -3.05 2.38 -3.09
N GLU A 545 -2.92 1.41 -2.18
CA GLU A 545 -1.63 0.95 -1.68
C GLU A 545 -0.94 -0.04 -2.65
N MET A 546 0.33 -0.31 -2.38
CA MET A 546 1.23 -1.06 -3.27
C MET A 546 0.66 -2.39 -3.76
N GLY A 547 0.09 -3.21 -2.88
CA GLY A 547 -0.45 -4.52 -3.27
C GLY A 547 -1.63 -4.44 -4.23
N ILE A 548 -2.43 -3.38 -4.14
CA ILE A 548 -3.53 -3.10 -5.07
C ILE A 548 -2.96 -2.66 -6.43
N LEU A 549 -1.98 -1.74 -6.43
CA LEU A 549 -1.34 -1.26 -7.67
C LEU A 549 -0.66 -2.39 -8.45
N ASP A 550 -0.01 -3.32 -7.75
CA ASP A 550 0.56 -4.53 -8.36
C ASP A 550 -0.54 -5.38 -9.04
N SER A 551 -1.68 -5.58 -8.38
CA SER A 551 -2.81 -6.33 -8.93
C SER A 551 -3.48 -5.64 -10.12
N MET A 552 -3.40 -4.30 -10.19
CA MET A 552 -3.88 -3.50 -11.32
C MET A 552 -2.90 -3.48 -12.50
N GLY A 553 -1.71 -4.04 -12.37
CA GLY A 553 -0.69 -4.02 -13.42
C GLY A 553 -0.05 -2.64 -13.64
N MET A 554 -0.03 -1.78 -12.61
CA MET A 554 0.66 -0.49 -12.66
C MET A 554 2.16 -0.66 -12.58
N LEU A 555 2.91 0.08 -13.39
CA LEU A 555 4.38 0.08 -13.30
C LEU A 555 4.81 0.78 -12.01
N LYS A 556 5.42 0.01 -11.11
CA LYS A 556 6.03 0.50 -9.88
C LYS A 556 7.56 0.52 -10.02
N VAL A 557 8.19 1.57 -9.56
CA VAL A 557 9.64 1.68 -9.44
C VAL A 557 9.98 2.17 -8.04
N ASP A 558 10.83 1.44 -7.34
CA ASP A 558 11.25 1.81 -5.98
C ASP A 558 12.54 2.64 -6.02
N PHE A 559 12.42 3.91 -5.66
CA PHE A 559 13.54 4.86 -5.52
C PHE A 559 13.98 4.91 -4.05
N LEU A 560 14.80 3.95 -3.65
CA LEU A 560 15.26 3.86 -2.27
C LEU A 560 16.41 4.82 -2.02
N GLY A 561 16.43 5.49 -0.87
CA GLY A 561 17.56 6.29 -0.40
C GLY A 561 18.46 5.46 0.49
N LEU A 562 19.73 5.29 0.12
CA LEU A 562 20.72 4.54 0.89
C LEU A 562 21.87 5.46 1.34
N SER A 563 21.92 5.76 2.63
CA SER A 563 22.96 6.64 3.23
C SER A 563 24.37 6.10 3.04
N THR A 564 24.54 4.78 2.97
CA THR A 564 25.84 4.15 2.70
C THR A 564 26.41 4.57 1.35
N LEU A 565 25.58 4.68 0.30
CA LEU A 565 26.03 5.19 -1.01
C LEU A 565 26.51 6.65 -0.91
N THR A 566 25.82 7.47 -0.11
CA THR A 566 26.27 8.85 0.17
C THR A 566 27.59 8.88 0.90
N VAL A 567 27.77 8.05 1.93
CA VAL A 567 29.04 7.94 2.67
C VAL A 567 30.17 7.53 1.75
N MET A 568 29.96 6.49 0.92
CA MET A 568 30.97 5.99 -0.03
C MET A 568 31.35 7.08 -1.05
N ALA A 569 30.36 7.76 -1.64
CA ALA A 569 30.60 8.83 -2.60
C ALA A 569 31.40 9.96 -1.99
N ARG A 570 31.05 10.44 -0.79
CA ARG A 570 31.76 11.48 -0.06
C ARG A 570 33.18 11.04 0.31
N ALA A 571 33.37 9.79 0.73
CA ALA A 571 34.68 9.24 1.01
C ALA A 571 35.59 9.28 -0.23
N CYS A 572 35.10 8.88 -1.39
CA CYS A 572 35.85 8.96 -2.65
C CYS A 572 36.18 10.41 -3.03
N ASP A 573 35.23 11.35 -2.86
CA ASP A 573 35.46 12.77 -3.10
C ASP A 573 36.57 13.33 -2.18
N MET A 574 36.56 12.96 -0.89
CA MET A 574 37.61 13.36 0.07
C MET A 574 38.96 12.78 -0.28
N ILE A 575 39.01 11.53 -0.73
CA ILE A 575 40.25 10.88 -1.18
C ILE A 575 40.81 11.59 -2.43
N LYS A 576 39.94 11.89 -3.39
CA LYS A 576 40.30 12.65 -4.60
C LYS A 576 40.86 14.03 -4.24
N GLN A 577 40.20 14.78 -3.36
CA GLN A 577 40.63 16.11 -2.90
C GLN A 577 41.95 16.06 -2.16
N ARG A 578 42.16 15.05 -1.31
CA ARG A 578 43.34 14.97 -0.41
C ARG A 578 44.54 14.33 -1.06
N HIS A 579 44.34 13.35 -1.94
CA HIS A 579 45.40 12.51 -2.49
C HIS A 579 45.47 12.53 -4.02
N GLY A 580 44.53 13.22 -4.73
CA GLY A 580 44.48 13.26 -6.18
C GLY A 580 44.14 11.91 -6.82
N LYS A 581 43.64 10.91 -6.03
CA LYS A 581 43.31 9.57 -6.50
C LYS A 581 41.81 9.47 -6.74
N GLU A 582 41.47 8.99 -7.91
CA GLU A 582 40.10 8.57 -8.24
C GLU A 582 39.94 7.07 -8.05
N TYR A 583 38.84 6.65 -7.45
CA TYR A 583 38.46 5.24 -7.33
C TYR A 583 37.21 4.96 -8.17
N ASP A 584 37.36 3.99 -9.10
CA ASP A 584 36.22 3.34 -9.72
C ASP A 584 35.82 2.15 -8.86
N LEU A 585 34.67 2.26 -8.16
CA LEU A 585 34.20 1.20 -7.27
C LEU A 585 33.79 -0.08 -8.02
N ASN A 586 33.63 -0.03 -9.34
CA ASN A 586 33.41 -1.23 -10.14
C ASN A 586 34.69 -2.06 -10.34
N ASN A 587 35.85 -1.47 -10.06
CA ASN A 587 37.17 -2.08 -10.28
C ASN A 587 38.03 -2.12 -9.00
N ILE A 588 37.43 -2.10 -7.80
CA ILE A 588 38.15 -2.33 -6.57
C ILE A 588 38.56 -3.80 -6.42
N PRO A 589 39.75 -4.11 -5.89
CA PRO A 589 40.15 -5.46 -5.57
C PRO A 589 39.18 -6.07 -4.53
N LEU A 590 38.68 -7.27 -4.79
CA LEU A 590 37.76 -7.99 -3.88
C LEU A 590 38.51 -8.97 -2.96
N ASP A 591 39.84 -9.01 -3.05
CA ASP A 591 40.75 -9.95 -2.39
C ASP A 591 41.81 -9.24 -1.52
N ASP A 592 41.63 -7.94 -1.18
CA ASP A 592 42.56 -7.18 -0.37
C ASP A 592 42.72 -7.75 1.04
N PRO A 593 43.89 -8.29 1.41
CA PRO A 593 44.13 -8.96 2.69
C PRO A 593 44.02 -8.02 3.90
N GLU A 594 44.37 -6.74 3.73
CA GLU A 594 44.31 -5.77 4.84
C GLU A 594 42.82 -5.46 5.19
N THR A 595 41.95 -5.46 4.22
CA THR A 595 40.49 -5.34 4.44
C THR A 595 39.95 -6.53 5.25
N PHE A 596 40.30 -7.76 4.90
CA PHE A 596 39.84 -8.95 5.64
C PHE A 596 40.48 -9.05 7.04
N LYS A 597 41.69 -8.58 7.20
CA LYS A 597 42.33 -8.43 8.52
C LYS A 597 41.56 -7.44 9.40
N LEU A 598 41.22 -6.27 8.87
CA LEU A 598 40.42 -5.25 9.57
C LEU A 598 39.08 -5.81 10.02
N LEU A 599 38.38 -6.57 9.14
CA LEU A 599 37.13 -7.23 9.47
C LEU A 599 37.30 -8.30 10.55
N SER A 600 38.40 -9.10 10.47
CA SER A 600 38.71 -10.15 11.45
C SER A 600 39.07 -9.59 12.84
N GLU A 601 39.55 -8.34 12.91
CA GLU A 601 39.80 -7.61 14.16
C GLU A 601 38.51 -6.97 14.74
N GLY A 602 37.35 -7.12 14.09
CA GLY A 602 36.06 -6.56 14.53
C GLY A 602 35.93 -5.05 14.34
N LYS A 603 36.77 -4.45 13.50
CA LYS A 603 36.72 -3.02 13.15
C LYS A 603 35.66 -2.77 12.09
N THR A 604 34.37 -3.03 12.43
CA THR A 604 33.26 -3.03 11.52
C THR A 604 32.36 -1.78 11.59
N ALA A 605 32.75 -0.79 12.40
CA ALA A 605 32.01 0.46 12.54
C ALA A 605 31.89 1.20 11.21
N GLY A 606 30.66 1.55 10.81
CA GLY A 606 30.36 2.19 9.54
C GLY A 606 30.43 1.29 8.31
N ILE A 607 30.69 -0.01 8.47
CA ILE A 607 30.65 -0.97 7.37
C ILE A 607 29.23 -1.54 7.23
N PHE A 608 28.61 -1.27 6.09
CA PHE A 608 27.22 -1.64 5.83
C PHE A 608 26.93 -3.12 6.15
N GLN A 609 25.85 -3.37 6.89
CA GLN A 609 25.39 -4.68 7.36
C GLN A 609 26.32 -5.42 8.34
N LEU A 610 27.58 -5.01 8.51
CA LEU A 610 28.52 -5.70 9.41
C LEU A 610 28.69 -5.02 10.77
N GLU A 611 28.16 -3.80 10.97
CA GLU A 611 28.34 -2.97 12.16
C GLU A 611 27.53 -3.37 13.40
N GLY A 612 26.54 -4.25 13.25
CA GLY A 612 25.74 -4.75 14.38
C GLY A 612 26.56 -5.68 15.28
N GLY A 613 26.53 -5.49 16.62
CA GLY A 613 27.37 -6.24 17.56
C GLY A 613 27.31 -7.77 17.44
N GLY A 614 26.12 -8.33 17.11
CA GLY A 614 25.96 -9.77 16.85
C GLY A 614 26.68 -10.21 15.56
N MET A 615 26.55 -9.42 14.49
CA MET A 615 27.22 -9.68 13.21
C MET A 615 28.75 -9.55 13.37
N THR A 616 29.22 -8.49 14.03
CA THR A 616 30.63 -8.26 14.29
C THR A 616 31.28 -9.47 15.01
N ARG A 617 30.58 -10.02 16.03
CA ARG A 617 31.06 -11.22 16.73
C ARG A 617 31.30 -12.39 15.80
N TYR A 618 30.34 -12.70 14.92
CA TYR A 618 30.48 -13.81 13.97
C TYR A 618 31.53 -13.55 12.90
N VAL A 619 31.72 -12.31 12.45
CA VAL A 619 32.79 -11.92 11.50
C VAL A 619 34.17 -12.13 12.13
N VAL A 620 34.34 -11.74 13.41
CA VAL A 620 35.59 -11.98 14.17
C VAL A 620 35.89 -13.48 14.35
N GLU A 621 34.86 -14.26 14.66
CA GLU A 621 34.96 -15.72 14.82
C GLU A 621 35.27 -16.41 13.48
N MET A 622 34.66 -15.97 12.39
CA MET A 622 34.81 -16.51 11.05
C MET A 622 36.20 -16.22 10.47
N LYS A 623 36.80 -15.04 10.77
CA LYS A 623 38.04 -14.58 10.16
C LYS A 623 38.00 -14.68 8.63
N PRO A 624 37.20 -13.89 7.95
CA PRO A 624 36.97 -14.00 6.51
C PRO A 624 38.27 -13.85 5.73
N LYS A 625 38.41 -14.63 4.64
CA LYS A 625 39.57 -14.61 3.75
C LYS A 625 39.23 -14.09 2.36
N ASN A 626 37.98 -14.02 2.01
CA ASN A 626 37.46 -13.56 0.72
C ASN A 626 36.06 -12.97 0.87
N LEU A 627 35.57 -12.35 -0.18
CA LEU A 627 34.23 -11.75 -0.20
C LEU A 627 33.12 -12.79 -0.07
N ASP A 628 33.30 -14.02 -0.60
CA ASP A 628 32.28 -15.06 -0.53
C ASP A 628 31.95 -15.45 0.91
N ASN A 629 32.94 -15.44 1.81
CA ASN A 629 32.70 -15.65 3.23
C ASN A 629 31.78 -14.59 3.82
N ILE A 630 31.95 -13.32 3.42
CA ILE A 630 31.10 -12.21 3.87
C ILE A 630 29.70 -12.34 3.29
N ILE A 631 29.58 -12.66 1.99
CA ILE A 631 28.29 -12.88 1.31
C ILE A 631 27.51 -13.99 2.03
N ALA A 632 28.16 -15.12 2.32
CA ALA A 632 27.54 -16.24 3.02
C ALA A 632 27.10 -15.85 4.45
N MET A 633 27.94 -15.10 5.17
CA MET A 633 27.62 -14.63 6.53
C MET A 633 26.40 -13.71 6.53
N VAL A 634 26.32 -12.75 5.61
CA VAL A 634 25.15 -11.84 5.46
C VAL A 634 23.89 -12.64 5.12
N ALA A 635 24.00 -13.69 4.33
CA ALA A 635 22.89 -14.56 3.98
C ALA A 635 22.40 -15.43 5.16
N LEU A 636 23.34 -15.93 5.98
CA LEU A 636 23.07 -16.79 7.15
C LEU A 636 22.57 -15.99 8.37
N TYR A 637 22.99 -14.73 8.54
CA TYR A 637 22.62 -13.91 9.70
C TYR A 637 21.17 -13.41 9.60
N ARG A 638 20.24 -14.35 9.64
CA ARG A 638 18.79 -14.11 9.64
C ARG A 638 18.10 -15.14 10.55
N PRO A 639 16.93 -14.81 11.14
CA PRO A 639 16.14 -15.79 11.89
C PRO A 639 15.90 -17.07 11.07
N GLY A 640 16.25 -18.23 11.65
CA GLY A 640 16.22 -19.54 11.01
C GLY A 640 17.62 -19.99 10.53
N PRO A 641 18.19 -19.42 9.45
CA PRO A 641 19.52 -19.83 8.97
C PRO A 641 20.67 -19.57 9.93
N MET A 642 20.49 -18.66 10.89
CA MET A 642 21.50 -18.30 11.89
C MET A 642 22.03 -19.51 12.69
N ASP A 643 21.22 -20.54 12.89
CA ASP A 643 21.61 -21.75 13.60
C ASP A 643 22.71 -22.55 12.87
N PHE A 644 22.90 -22.32 11.57
CA PHE A 644 23.95 -22.96 10.76
C PHE A 644 25.30 -22.21 10.80
N ILE A 645 25.37 -21.00 11.35
CA ILE A 645 26.61 -20.20 11.38
C ILE A 645 27.74 -20.93 12.09
N PRO A 646 27.55 -21.56 13.27
CA PRO A 646 28.64 -22.26 13.94
C PRO A 646 29.21 -23.41 13.10
N SER A 647 28.36 -24.23 12.45
CA SER A 647 28.80 -25.30 11.56
C SER A 647 29.48 -24.75 10.29
N TYR A 648 28.99 -23.65 9.72
CA TYR A 648 29.62 -22.98 8.58
C TYR A 648 31.07 -22.58 8.92
N ILE A 649 31.27 -21.91 10.06
CA ILE A 649 32.60 -21.48 10.52
C ILE A 649 33.53 -22.67 10.76
N LYS A 650 33.07 -23.71 11.49
CA LYS A 650 33.86 -24.90 11.79
C LYS A 650 34.28 -25.66 10.51
N ARG A 651 33.36 -25.83 9.56
CA ARG A 651 33.66 -26.48 8.27
C ARG A 651 34.62 -25.66 7.42
N MET A 652 34.48 -24.31 7.42
CA MET A 652 35.41 -23.41 6.76
C MET A 652 36.84 -23.52 7.32
N HIS A 653 36.96 -23.75 8.63
CA HIS A 653 38.25 -23.93 9.28
C HIS A 653 38.78 -25.38 9.31
N GLY A 654 37.98 -26.35 8.78
CA GLY A 654 38.33 -27.75 8.78
C GLY A 654 38.18 -28.45 10.12
N GLU A 655 37.45 -27.86 11.06
CA GLU A 655 37.17 -28.39 12.41
C GLU A 655 35.95 -29.30 12.44
N GLU A 656 35.10 -29.26 11.41
CA GLU A 656 33.95 -30.14 11.20
C GLU A 656 34.01 -30.70 9.78
N PRO A 657 33.75 -32.02 9.58
CA PRO A 657 33.75 -32.64 8.26
C PRO A 657 32.60 -32.08 7.40
N ILE A 658 32.85 -31.90 6.09
CA ILE A 658 31.82 -31.51 5.14
C ILE A 658 31.11 -32.79 4.68
N GLU A 659 29.80 -32.87 4.93
CA GLU A 659 28.98 -33.99 4.53
C GLU A 659 27.95 -33.59 3.48
N TYR A 660 27.83 -34.41 2.45
CA TYR A 660 26.78 -34.25 1.43
C TYR A 660 25.84 -35.45 1.53
N ARG A 661 24.52 -35.18 1.66
CA ARG A 661 23.50 -36.26 1.72
C ARG A 661 23.44 -37.09 0.45
N HIS A 662 23.91 -36.54 -0.67
CA HIS A 662 24.03 -37.23 -1.94
C HIS A 662 25.24 -36.64 -2.70
N PRO A 663 26.06 -37.47 -3.41
CA PRO A 663 27.22 -36.95 -4.15
C PRO A 663 26.92 -35.85 -5.17
N ALA A 664 25.78 -35.90 -5.82
CA ALA A 664 25.36 -34.88 -6.77
C ALA A 664 25.09 -33.49 -6.13
N LEU A 665 24.99 -33.39 -4.81
CA LEU A 665 24.87 -32.10 -4.09
C LEU A 665 26.21 -31.41 -3.91
N GLU A 666 27.33 -32.13 -4.01
CA GLU A 666 28.66 -31.53 -3.83
C GLU A 666 28.91 -30.34 -4.78
N PRO A 667 28.69 -30.42 -6.10
CA PRO A 667 28.91 -29.29 -7.01
C PRO A 667 28.04 -28.09 -6.70
N ILE A 668 26.90 -28.30 -6.03
CA ILE A 668 25.92 -27.25 -5.71
C ILE A 668 26.26 -26.54 -4.38
N PHE A 669 26.73 -27.32 -3.37
CA PHE A 669 26.95 -26.80 -2.02
C PHE A 669 28.43 -26.72 -1.61
N ARG A 670 29.38 -27.00 -2.52
CA ARG A 670 30.81 -26.96 -2.22
C ARG A 670 31.26 -25.61 -1.67
N ASP A 671 30.85 -24.52 -2.31
CA ASP A 671 31.26 -23.15 -1.96
C ASP A 671 30.66 -22.67 -0.63
N THR A 672 29.68 -23.39 -0.11
CA THR A 672 29.04 -23.13 1.19
C THR A 672 29.24 -24.27 2.18
N TYR A 673 30.32 -25.04 2.01
CA TYR A 673 30.73 -26.13 2.90
C TYR A 673 29.63 -27.15 3.22
N GLY A 674 28.82 -27.50 2.19
CA GLY A 674 27.73 -28.46 2.31
C GLY A 674 26.43 -27.92 2.96
N ILE A 675 26.37 -26.62 3.24
CA ILE A 675 25.20 -25.97 3.85
C ILE A 675 24.40 -25.25 2.75
N PRO A 676 23.08 -25.48 2.65
CA PRO A 676 22.22 -24.73 1.73
C PRO A 676 22.04 -23.28 2.24
N VAL A 677 22.79 -22.36 1.68
CA VAL A 677 22.79 -20.92 2.06
C VAL A 677 21.91 -20.10 1.14
N TYR A 678 22.00 -20.35 -0.18
CA TYR A 678 21.37 -19.53 -1.21
C TYR A 678 20.14 -20.20 -1.81
N GLN A 679 19.16 -19.40 -2.17
CA GLN A 679 17.94 -19.90 -2.85
C GLN A 679 18.26 -20.56 -4.20
N GLU A 680 19.23 -20.05 -4.93
CA GLU A 680 19.73 -20.61 -6.19
C GLU A 680 20.24 -22.05 -6.01
N GLN A 681 20.86 -22.35 -4.90
CA GLN A 681 21.35 -23.73 -4.60
C GLN A 681 20.16 -24.68 -4.45
N ILE A 682 19.07 -24.27 -3.79
CA ILE A 682 17.86 -25.08 -3.65
C ILE A 682 17.19 -25.27 -5.03
N MET A 683 17.11 -24.21 -5.82
CA MET A 683 16.55 -24.28 -7.17
C MET A 683 17.37 -25.20 -8.08
N ARG A 684 18.71 -25.11 -8.05
CA ARG A 684 19.59 -26.00 -8.78
C ARG A 684 19.43 -27.46 -8.36
N ALA A 685 19.41 -27.72 -7.05
CA ALA A 685 19.22 -29.07 -6.52
C ALA A 685 17.87 -29.68 -6.96
N SER A 686 16.79 -28.89 -6.96
CA SER A 686 15.49 -29.38 -7.41
C SER A 686 15.47 -29.69 -8.92
N VAL A 687 16.16 -28.91 -9.74
CA VAL A 687 16.28 -29.15 -11.18
C VAL A 687 17.22 -30.33 -11.48
N GLU A 688 18.47 -30.26 -10.98
CA GLU A 688 19.53 -31.20 -11.35
C GLU A 688 19.34 -32.60 -10.74
N ILE A 689 18.72 -32.69 -9.57
CA ILE A 689 18.50 -33.98 -8.84
C ILE A 689 17.04 -34.37 -8.81
N GLY A 690 16.13 -33.38 -8.58
CA GLY A 690 14.70 -33.63 -8.45
C GLY A 690 13.96 -33.75 -9.78
N GLY A 691 14.58 -33.36 -10.90
CA GLY A 691 13.98 -33.40 -12.24
C GLY A 691 12.89 -32.34 -12.46
N PHE A 692 12.83 -31.30 -11.61
CA PHE A 692 11.90 -30.18 -11.78
C PHE A 692 12.32 -29.34 -13.00
N THR A 693 11.36 -28.73 -13.67
CA THR A 693 11.63 -27.63 -14.59
C THR A 693 12.09 -26.39 -13.80
N ARG A 694 12.73 -25.44 -14.47
CA ARG A 694 13.16 -24.21 -13.81
C ARG A 694 11.99 -23.39 -13.24
N SER A 695 10.83 -23.42 -13.89
CA SER A 695 9.60 -22.78 -13.41
C SER A 695 9.06 -23.44 -12.14
N GLU A 696 8.94 -24.77 -12.13
CA GLU A 696 8.50 -25.53 -10.93
C GLU A 696 9.47 -25.37 -9.76
N SER A 697 10.75 -25.21 -10.03
CA SER A 697 11.79 -24.91 -9.04
C SER A 697 11.55 -23.56 -8.33
N ASP A 698 11.11 -22.53 -9.04
CA ASP A 698 10.74 -21.24 -8.43
C ASP A 698 9.47 -21.37 -7.56
N ASP A 699 8.50 -22.16 -7.97
CA ASP A 699 7.30 -22.41 -7.17
C ASP A 699 7.64 -23.17 -5.87
N LEU A 700 8.53 -24.16 -5.94
CA LEU A 700 9.04 -24.85 -4.75
C LEU A 700 9.75 -23.87 -3.80
N ARG A 701 10.63 -22.99 -4.32
CA ARG A 701 11.31 -21.96 -3.54
C ARG A 701 10.31 -21.05 -2.80
N LYS A 702 9.23 -20.63 -3.48
CA LYS A 702 8.18 -19.79 -2.86
C LYS A 702 7.42 -20.53 -1.78
N ALA A 703 7.09 -21.81 -2.01
CA ALA A 703 6.41 -22.63 -1.02
C ALA A 703 7.24 -22.77 0.27
N ILE A 704 8.56 -22.91 0.14
CA ILE A 704 9.49 -22.95 1.28
C ILE A 704 9.55 -21.58 2.00
N SER A 705 9.48 -20.47 1.27
CA SER A 705 9.62 -19.11 1.83
C SER A 705 8.35 -18.57 2.48
N LYS A 706 7.17 -19.14 2.18
CA LYS A 706 5.85 -18.67 2.66
C LYS A 706 5.38 -19.35 3.96
N LYS A 707 6.26 -20.00 4.71
CA LYS A 707 5.90 -20.57 6.02
C LYS A 707 5.74 -19.54 7.11
#